data_80b8fc5b244e4d48e59f232e64fbef50
#
_entry.id   80b8fc5b244e4d48e59f232e64fbef50
#
_cell.length_a   1.000
_cell.length_b   1.000
_cell.length_c   1.000
_cell.angle_alpha   90.00
_cell.angle_beta   90.00
_cell.angle_gamma   90.00
#
_symmetry.space_group_name_H-M   'P 1'
#
loop_
_entity.id
_entity.type
_entity.pdbx_description
1 polymer ?
#
loop_
_entity_poly.entity_id
_entity_poly.type
_entity_poly.pdbx_seq_one_letter_code
_entity_poly.pdbx_strand_id
1 'polypeptide(L)'
;MRYTEGFTGKAILAMKEAIHAAEELGHTYIGSEHLLLGLMEEGGNAAASALAAQQLDADKLRHAVIDLVGRGIPAEVREDCLTPSLVSILEDAKERARDAGKALAGTEHLLLAIIHAPCCSAVAILKKLGISLNQLCTLCTCDSTYGVRMERRHIDTVSRKSCPTLFQYGRLMTDPAHPYRYDPLVGRGKEVQQIIRILSRRTKNNPCLIGEAGVGKTAIVEGIAQKILQGNVPEAMQNMQLFALDLPALLSGAKYRGDFEERLKNCLTEAADNGNIILFIDELHTIVGAGAAEGAIDAANMLKPQLARGEIRLIGATTPSEFRATIGKDSALERRFQPVQITEPNEKLCYAMLQGLRKTYAEFHRVEIADDVLRAAIQYADRYLHDRFLPDKAIDLLDEACSRARIRWEQEPQDENASAAVTEEDIAAVVAVRTGIPTEKITEAQRQKLLTLADTLKQKIVGHDAIIDQLSVALFRSCTGLQDLSRPIGTFLFAGPTGVGKTALAGALAEHLFDDKDSLIRIDMSEFMEKHAVSKLIGAPPGYVGFEEGGMLCERVRKRPYCVILLDEIEKAHPDVCNILLQIMEDGALTDSSGRKTSFRHALLILTSNIGGETIRTGEHLGFTAERDGASLQPAQDALKRHFSPEFLGRLDGVF
;
A
#
# COMPACT_ATOMS: atom_id res chain seq x y z
N MET A 1 20.30 -51.25 11.92
CA MET A 1 19.38 -50.60 10.98
C MET A 1 20.16 -49.76 9.97
N ARG A 2 20.16 -50.12 8.69
CA ARG A 2 20.82 -49.33 7.62
C ARG A 2 20.13 -47.99 7.30
N TYR A 3 18.87 -47.83 7.74
CA TYR A 3 18.02 -46.67 7.38
C TYR A 3 17.88 -45.64 8.50
N THR A 4 18.52 -45.80 9.67
CA THR A 4 18.40 -44.86 10.81
C THR A 4 19.44 -43.75 10.78
N GLU A 5 20.45 -43.81 9.94
CA GLU A 5 21.44 -42.76 9.78
C GLU A 5 20.79 -41.49 9.16
N GLY A 6 21.01 -40.34 9.78
CA GLY A 6 20.49 -39.07 9.33
C GLY A 6 19.13 -38.67 9.93
N PHE A 7 18.63 -39.41 10.94
CA PHE A 7 17.37 -39.12 11.63
C PHE A 7 17.57 -38.75 13.11
N THR A 8 16.64 -37.95 13.64
CA THR A 8 16.61 -37.61 15.07
C THR A 8 16.22 -38.84 15.92
N GLY A 9 16.56 -38.81 17.22
CA GLY A 9 16.20 -39.90 18.13
C GLY A 9 14.70 -40.22 18.17
N LYS A 10 13.83 -39.21 18.09
CA LYS A 10 12.36 -39.38 18.02
C LYS A 10 11.89 -40.00 16.72
N ALA A 11 12.50 -39.63 15.60
CA ALA A 11 12.19 -40.22 14.31
C ALA A 11 12.57 -41.70 14.27
N ILE A 12 13.70 -42.08 14.91
CA ILE A 12 14.12 -43.47 15.05
C ILE A 12 13.17 -44.25 15.95
N LEU A 13 12.67 -43.66 17.04
CA LEU A 13 11.65 -44.27 17.89
C LEU A 13 10.36 -44.52 17.11
N ALA A 14 9.86 -43.51 16.41
CA ALA A 14 8.66 -43.66 15.56
C ALA A 14 8.81 -44.75 14.48
N MET A 15 10.02 -44.94 13.93
CA MET A 15 10.30 -46.07 13.02
C MET A 15 10.25 -47.42 13.71
N LYS A 16 10.69 -47.49 14.98
CA LYS A 16 10.58 -48.73 15.76
C LYS A 16 9.14 -49.08 16.10
N GLU A 17 8.35 -48.07 16.50
CA GLU A 17 6.91 -48.25 16.71
C GLU A 17 6.18 -48.65 15.42
N ALA A 18 6.64 -48.15 14.24
CA ALA A 18 6.12 -48.62 12.95
C ALA A 18 6.38 -50.11 12.66
N ILE A 19 7.53 -50.63 13.08
CA ILE A 19 7.83 -52.06 12.97
C ILE A 19 6.91 -52.85 13.89
N HIS A 20 6.77 -52.43 15.15
CA HIS A 20 5.87 -53.05 16.12
C HIS A 20 4.42 -53.06 15.67
N ALA A 21 3.95 -51.95 15.10
CA ALA A 21 2.61 -51.88 14.52
C ALA A 21 2.41 -52.84 13.34
N ALA A 22 3.42 -53.05 12.49
CA ALA A 22 3.37 -54.03 11.40
C ALA A 22 3.29 -55.46 11.94
N GLU A 23 4.04 -55.80 13.00
CA GLU A 23 4.02 -57.10 13.67
C GLU A 23 2.66 -57.39 14.32
N GLU A 24 2.10 -56.43 15.05
CA GLU A 24 0.77 -56.57 15.70
C GLU A 24 -0.36 -56.73 14.66
N LEU A 25 -0.26 -56.03 13.54
CA LEU A 25 -1.23 -56.14 12.46
C LEU A 25 -1.05 -57.39 11.61
N GLY A 26 0.06 -58.13 11.78
CA GLY A 26 0.37 -59.37 11.08
C GLY A 26 0.74 -59.13 9.61
N HIS A 27 1.40 -58.04 9.30
CA HIS A 27 1.91 -57.74 7.97
C HIS A 27 3.33 -58.20 7.82
N THR A 28 3.72 -58.67 6.64
CA THR A 28 5.08 -59.16 6.32
C THR A 28 6.00 -58.07 5.77
N TYR A 29 5.53 -56.83 5.77
CA TYR A 29 6.24 -55.65 5.25
C TYR A 29 5.96 -54.43 6.10
N ILE A 30 6.85 -53.45 6.00
CA ILE A 30 6.69 -52.15 6.67
C ILE A 30 6.37 -51.11 5.58
N GLY A 31 5.14 -50.51 5.62
CA GLY A 31 4.67 -49.50 4.66
C GLY A 31 4.52 -48.14 5.30
N SER A 32 4.08 -47.15 4.48
CA SER A 32 3.82 -45.77 4.92
C SER A 32 2.72 -45.68 5.97
N GLU A 33 1.74 -46.59 5.96
CA GLU A 33 0.67 -46.72 6.94
C GLU A 33 1.20 -47.08 8.32
N HIS A 34 2.18 -47.97 8.39
CA HIS A 34 2.84 -48.34 9.64
C HIS A 34 3.70 -47.19 10.18
N LEU A 35 4.42 -46.48 9.29
CA LEU A 35 5.15 -45.28 9.69
C LEU A 35 4.23 -44.20 10.27
N LEU A 36 3.03 -44.02 9.66
CA LEU A 36 2.04 -43.05 10.16
C LEU A 36 1.52 -43.46 11.56
N LEU A 37 1.28 -44.75 11.80
CA LEU A 37 0.94 -45.29 13.13
C LEU A 37 2.06 -45.03 14.13
N GLY A 38 3.31 -45.38 13.78
CA GLY A 38 4.45 -45.17 14.65
C GLY A 38 4.75 -43.73 14.99
N LEU A 39 4.47 -42.79 14.07
CA LEU A 39 4.53 -41.35 14.34
C LEU A 39 3.50 -40.93 15.38
N MET A 40 2.32 -41.55 15.36
CA MET A 40 1.24 -41.24 16.31
C MET A 40 1.44 -41.89 17.67
N GLU A 41 1.89 -43.13 17.73
CA GLU A 41 2.06 -43.94 18.95
C GLU A 41 3.25 -43.48 19.80
N GLU A 42 4.33 -42.97 19.21
CA GLU A 42 5.44 -42.33 19.94
C GLU A 42 4.96 -41.12 20.76
N GLY A 43 3.88 -40.43 20.33
CA GLY A 43 3.05 -39.50 21.12
C GLY A 43 3.70 -38.17 21.54
N GLY A 44 5.02 -38.12 21.65
CA GLY A 44 5.75 -36.94 22.14
C GLY A 44 6.46 -36.13 21.05
N ASN A 45 6.03 -36.23 19.79
CA ASN A 45 6.70 -35.67 18.63
C ASN A 45 5.86 -34.64 17.86
N ALA A 46 6.50 -33.86 17.00
CA ALA A 46 5.85 -32.80 16.23
C ALA A 46 4.76 -33.33 15.26
N ALA A 47 5.00 -34.49 14.64
CA ALA A 47 4.03 -35.12 13.75
C ALA A 47 2.78 -35.59 14.50
N ALA A 48 2.92 -36.20 15.67
CA ALA A 48 1.80 -36.61 16.53
C ALA A 48 0.97 -35.39 16.96
N SER A 49 1.62 -34.29 17.33
CA SER A 49 0.95 -33.03 17.71
C SER A 49 0.16 -32.45 16.55
N ALA A 50 0.70 -32.46 15.33
CA ALA A 50 0.01 -31.97 14.13
C ALA A 50 -1.21 -32.85 13.76
N LEU A 51 -1.10 -34.19 13.90
CA LEU A 51 -2.19 -35.13 13.69
C LEU A 51 -3.28 -34.99 14.76
N ALA A 52 -2.90 -34.84 16.02
CA ALA A 52 -3.84 -34.64 17.15
C ALA A 52 -4.60 -33.30 17.03
N ALA A 53 -3.97 -32.24 16.49
CA ALA A 53 -4.64 -30.97 16.22
C ALA A 53 -5.80 -31.09 15.21
N GLN A 54 -5.80 -32.13 14.37
CA GLN A 54 -6.89 -32.51 13.44
C GLN A 54 -7.87 -33.52 14.07
N GLN A 55 -7.88 -33.66 15.41
CA GLN A 55 -8.73 -34.59 16.16
C GLN A 55 -8.55 -36.07 15.80
N LEU A 56 -7.36 -36.43 15.31
CA LEU A 56 -6.97 -37.80 15.04
C LEU A 56 -6.30 -38.39 16.29
N ASP A 57 -6.75 -39.56 16.71
CA ASP A 57 -6.14 -40.36 17.76
C ASP A 57 -5.58 -41.68 17.20
N ALA A 58 -4.73 -42.35 17.98
CA ALA A 58 -4.08 -43.60 17.59
C ALA A 58 -5.11 -44.69 17.28
N ASP A 59 -6.20 -44.81 18.05
CA ASP A 59 -7.22 -45.84 17.86
C ASP A 59 -8.00 -45.68 16.57
N LYS A 60 -8.40 -44.43 16.24
CA LYS A 60 -9.07 -44.14 14.96
C LYS A 60 -8.18 -44.42 13.77
N LEU A 61 -6.89 -44.04 13.89
CA LEU A 61 -5.91 -44.32 12.85
C LEU A 61 -5.71 -45.83 12.66
N ARG A 62 -5.56 -46.60 13.75
CA ARG A 62 -5.40 -48.04 13.74
C ARG A 62 -6.60 -48.75 13.08
N HIS A 63 -7.83 -48.37 13.42
CA HIS A 63 -9.04 -48.86 12.74
C HIS A 63 -9.05 -48.57 11.26
N ALA A 64 -8.68 -47.35 10.85
CA ALA A 64 -8.65 -46.96 9.44
C ALA A 64 -7.57 -47.73 8.65
N VAL A 65 -6.43 -48.06 9.27
CA VAL A 65 -5.39 -48.91 8.68
C VAL A 65 -5.93 -50.33 8.46
N ILE A 66 -6.56 -50.92 9.49
CA ILE A 66 -7.17 -52.28 9.40
C ILE A 66 -8.27 -52.31 8.32
N ASP A 67 -9.09 -51.28 8.21
CA ASP A 67 -10.13 -51.19 7.20
C ASP A 67 -9.61 -51.08 5.76
N LEU A 68 -8.41 -50.53 5.56
CA LEU A 68 -7.84 -50.33 4.22
C LEU A 68 -6.92 -51.50 3.80
N VAL A 69 -6.11 -51.96 4.70
CA VAL A 69 -5.01 -52.95 4.42
C VAL A 69 -5.39 -54.35 4.88
N GLY A 70 -6.30 -54.46 5.85
CA GLY A 70 -6.68 -55.76 6.46
C GLY A 70 -5.87 -56.06 7.71
N ARG A 71 -6.10 -57.24 8.32
CA ARG A 71 -5.35 -57.78 9.44
C ARG A 71 -4.87 -59.18 9.13
N GLY A 72 -3.57 -59.40 9.30
CA GLY A 72 -2.92 -60.70 9.12
C GLY A 72 -2.77 -61.46 10.44
N ILE A 73 -2.00 -62.52 10.40
CA ILE A 73 -1.59 -63.30 11.59
C ILE A 73 -0.31 -62.63 12.11
N PRO A 74 -0.22 -62.25 13.41
CA PRO A 74 0.97 -61.66 14.00
C PRO A 74 2.22 -62.47 13.71
N ALA A 75 3.25 -61.84 13.15
CA ALA A 75 4.51 -62.48 12.78
C ALA A 75 5.65 -61.47 12.98
N GLU A 76 6.85 -61.98 13.31
CA GLU A 76 8.05 -61.14 13.38
C GLU A 76 8.39 -60.58 11.99
N VAL A 77 8.57 -59.26 11.90
CA VAL A 77 8.91 -58.54 10.66
C VAL A 77 10.39 -58.15 10.70
N ARG A 78 11.12 -58.54 9.65
CA ARG A 78 12.52 -58.12 9.55
C ARG A 78 12.63 -56.62 9.25
N GLU A 79 13.60 -55.96 9.89
CA GLU A 79 13.87 -54.53 9.75
C GLU A 79 14.16 -54.04 8.31
N ASP A 80 14.46 -54.97 7.39
CA ASP A 80 14.79 -54.70 5.99
C ASP A 80 13.59 -54.92 5.04
N CYS A 81 12.44 -55.35 5.55
CA CYS A 81 11.21 -55.55 4.74
C CYS A 81 10.43 -54.22 4.50
N LEU A 82 11.14 -53.16 4.11
CA LEU A 82 10.54 -51.87 3.79
C LEU A 82 9.92 -51.87 2.39
N THR A 83 8.73 -51.29 2.23
CA THR A 83 8.18 -51.07 0.90
C THR A 83 9.00 -50.05 0.12
N PRO A 84 9.10 -50.15 -1.24
CA PRO A 84 9.79 -49.14 -2.06
C PRO A 84 9.26 -47.70 -1.83
N SER A 85 7.97 -47.57 -1.59
CA SER A 85 7.33 -46.28 -1.26
C SER A 85 7.84 -45.71 0.07
N LEU A 86 8.01 -46.56 1.09
CA LEU A 86 8.54 -46.12 2.38
C LEU A 86 10.03 -45.72 2.27
N VAL A 87 10.83 -46.46 1.50
CA VAL A 87 12.23 -46.08 1.25
C VAL A 87 12.32 -44.70 0.60
N SER A 88 11.51 -44.44 -0.42
CA SER A 88 11.46 -43.11 -1.06
C SER A 88 11.03 -41.99 -0.10
N ILE A 89 10.07 -42.26 0.80
CA ILE A 89 9.64 -41.31 1.84
C ILE A 89 10.79 -41.01 2.82
N LEU A 90 11.57 -42.02 3.22
CA LEU A 90 12.71 -41.80 4.12
C LEU A 90 13.83 -40.98 3.47
N GLU A 91 14.07 -41.16 2.17
CA GLU A 91 15.03 -40.35 1.41
C GLU A 91 14.54 -38.90 1.23
N ASP A 92 13.29 -38.71 0.84
CA ASP A 92 12.66 -37.36 0.72
C ASP A 92 12.67 -36.62 2.06
N ALA A 93 12.44 -37.32 3.18
CA ALA A 93 12.51 -36.71 4.50
C ALA A 93 13.92 -36.19 4.85
N LYS A 94 14.98 -36.92 4.44
CA LYS A 94 16.37 -36.48 4.62
C LYS A 94 16.70 -35.26 3.72
N GLU A 95 16.21 -35.24 2.49
CA GLU A 95 16.41 -34.15 1.56
C GLU A 95 15.73 -32.87 2.08
N ARG A 96 14.47 -32.97 2.51
CA ARG A 96 13.72 -31.85 3.14
C ARG A 96 14.42 -31.32 4.40
N ALA A 97 15.01 -32.17 5.21
CA ALA A 97 15.76 -31.74 6.38
C ALA A 97 17.01 -30.94 5.97
N ARG A 98 17.71 -31.36 4.91
CA ARG A 98 18.87 -30.63 4.37
C ARG A 98 18.46 -29.28 3.79
N ASP A 99 17.36 -29.22 3.03
CA ASP A 99 16.80 -28.00 2.46
C ASP A 99 16.37 -27.01 3.55
N ALA A 100 15.88 -27.54 4.68
CA ALA A 100 15.56 -26.75 5.88
C ALA A 100 16.81 -26.37 6.72
N GLY A 101 18.02 -26.73 6.28
CA GLY A 101 19.28 -26.44 6.99
C GLY A 101 19.51 -27.28 8.24
N LYS A 102 18.78 -28.40 8.41
CA LYS A 102 18.92 -29.31 9.55
C LYS A 102 19.86 -30.48 9.21
N ALA A 103 20.73 -30.85 10.15
CA ALA A 103 21.66 -31.97 9.99
C ALA A 103 20.97 -33.34 10.07
N LEU A 104 19.81 -33.44 10.76
CA LEU A 104 19.07 -34.68 10.98
C LEU A 104 17.58 -34.47 10.65
N ALA A 105 16.97 -35.48 10.02
CA ALA A 105 15.54 -35.46 9.70
C ALA A 105 14.71 -35.79 10.96
N GLY A 106 13.77 -34.94 11.30
CA GLY A 106 12.82 -35.11 12.40
C GLY A 106 11.51 -35.75 11.95
N THR A 107 10.61 -35.97 12.93
CA THR A 107 9.28 -36.57 12.70
C THR A 107 8.41 -35.67 11.82
N GLU A 108 8.57 -34.33 11.89
CA GLU A 108 7.93 -33.37 11.01
C GLU A 108 8.32 -33.57 9.54
N HIS A 109 9.58 -33.86 9.25
CA HIS A 109 10.06 -34.13 7.88
C HIS A 109 9.52 -35.46 7.35
N LEU A 110 9.39 -36.49 8.22
CA LEU A 110 8.75 -37.76 7.88
C LEU A 110 7.27 -37.55 7.50
N LEU A 111 6.52 -36.82 8.31
CA LEU A 111 5.11 -36.56 8.01
C LEU A 111 4.93 -35.73 6.72
N LEU A 112 5.77 -34.70 6.50
CA LEU A 112 5.78 -33.94 5.26
C LEU A 112 6.11 -34.79 4.04
N ALA A 113 7.08 -35.71 4.14
CA ALA A 113 7.41 -36.64 3.07
C ALA A 113 6.24 -37.60 2.76
N ILE A 114 5.51 -38.08 3.78
CA ILE A 114 4.29 -38.86 3.61
C ILE A 114 3.23 -38.07 2.85
N ILE A 115 2.95 -36.81 3.26
CA ILE A 115 1.91 -35.98 2.66
C ILE A 115 2.18 -35.71 1.17
N HIS A 116 3.46 -35.56 0.80
CA HIS A 116 3.84 -35.27 -0.59
C HIS A 116 4.06 -36.50 -1.46
N ALA A 117 4.03 -37.71 -0.87
CA ALA A 117 4.13 -38.96 -1.63
C ALA A 117 2.79 -39.22 -2.39
N PRO A 118 2.76 -39.17 -3.75
CA PRO A 118 1.52 -39.09 -4.51
C PRO A 118 0.58 -40.28 -4.44
N CYS A 119 1.06 -41.47 -4.08
CA CYS A 119 0.31 -42.73 -4.11
C CYS A 119 0.60 -43.65 -2.93
N CYS A 120 0.76 -43.13 -1.70
CA CYS A 120 1.00 -43.98 -0.54
C CYS A 120 -0.27 -44.27 0.25
N SER A 121 -0.29 -45.45 0.90
CA SER A 121 -1.43 -45.92 1.72
C SER A 121 -1.76 -44.94 2.85
N ALA A 122 -0.77 -44.32 3.45
CA ALA A 122 -0.94 -43.31 4.51
C ALA A 122 -1.76 -42.12 4.07
N VAL A 123 -1.52 -41.58 2.87
CA VAL A 123 -2.31 -40.47 2.30
C VAL A 123 -3.74 -40.88 2.01
N ALA A 124 -3.96 -42.12 1.52
CA ALA A 124 -5.30 -42.66 1.29
C ALA A 124 -6.10 -42.74 2.60
N ILE A 125 -5.46 -43.16 3.69
CA ILE A 125 -6.04 -43.25 5.04
C ILE A 125 -6.38 -41.89 5.57
N LEU A 126 -5.47 -40.89 5.49
CA LEU A 126 -5.72 -39.52 5.93
C LEU A 126 -6.90 -38.89 5.18
N LYS A 127 -6.99 -39.09 3.85
CA LYS A 127 -8.14 -38.62 3.04
C LYS A 127 -9.44 -39.30 3.42
N LYS A 128 -9.45 -40.62 3.68
CA LYS A 128 -10.63 -41.38 4.11
C LYS A 128 -11.15 -40.87 5.46
N LEU A 129 -10.26 -40.45 6.35
CA LEU A 129 -10.60 -39.85 7.65
C LEU A 129 -11.00 -38.37 7.58
N GLY A 130 -11.05 -37.79 6.37
CA GLY A 130 -11.47 -36.38 6.18
C GLY A 130 -10.42 -35.35 6.61
N ILE A 131 -9.14 -35.77 6.77
CA ILE A 131 -8.07 -34.90 7.23
C ILE A 131 -7.54 -34.04 6.09
N SER A 132 -7.44 -32.74 6.35
CA SER A 132 -6.91 -31.77 5.38
C SER A 132 -5.40 -31.85 5.29
N LEU A 133 -4.87 -32.41 4.19
CA LEU A 133 -3.42 -32.51 3.96
C LEU A 133 -2.74 -31.12 3.93
N ASN A 134 -3.42 -30.08 3.41
CA ASN A 134 -2.91 -28.71 3.39
C ASN A 134 -2.75 -28.14 4.79
N GLN A 135 -3.71 -28.39 5.68
CA GLN A 135 -3.62 -27.98 7.08
C GLN A 135 -2.51 -28.72 7.82
N LEU A 136 -2.37 -30.04 7.59
CA LEU A 136 -1.23 -30.80 8.15
C LEU A 136 0.12 -30.27 7.65
N CYS A 137 0.21 -29.94 6.36
CA CYS A 137 1.42 -29.37 5.79
C CYS A 137 1.75 -28.02 6.46
N THR A 138 0.76 -27.16 6.66
CA THR A 138 0.93 -25.89 7.36
C THR A 138 1.33 -26.09 8.81
N LEU A 139 0.70 -27.03 9.53
CA LEU A 139 1.07 -27.36 10.91
C LEU A 139 2.50 -27.91 11.02
N CYS A 140 2.93 -28.78 10.11
CA CYS A 140 4.29 -29.30 10.09
C CYS A 140 5.34 -28.28 9.67
N THR A 141 5.02 -27.34 8.78
CA THR A 141 5.92 -26.26 8.37
C THR A 141 5.99 -25.15 9.43
N CYS A 142 4.90 -24.91 10.16
CA CYS A 142 4.89 -24.06 11.34
C CYS A 142 5.61 -24.71 12.53
N ASP A 143 5.50 -26.03 12.68
CA ASP A 143 6.05 -26.79 13.82
C ASP A 143 7.54 -27.16 13.70
N SER A 144 8.23 -26.85 12.62
CA SER A 144 9.70 -26.89 12.68
C SER A 144 10.28 -25.89 13.70
N THR A 145 9.43 -25.08 14.31
CA THR A 145 9.74 -24.20 15.45
C THR A 145 8.96 -24.55 16.75
N TYR A 146 8.00 -25.51 16.72
CA TYR A 146 7.10 -25.81 17.87
C TYR A 146 7.39 -27.15 18.59
N GLY A 147 8.51 -27.80 18.32
CA GLY A 147 9.02 -28.91 19.14
C GLY A 147 9.90 -28.46 20.31
N VAL A 148 10.11 -27.18 20.47
CA VAL A 148 10.58 -26.61 21.72
C VAL A 148 9.31 -26.32 22.51
N ARG A 149 9.02 -27.10 23.62
CA ARG A 149 8.37 -26.51 24.77
C ARG A 149 8.62 -25.00 24.66
N MET A 150 7.58 -24.19 24.68
CA MET A 150 7.70 -22.92 25.35
C MET A 150 8.13 -23.25 26.80
N GLU A 151 9.37 -23.60 27.03
CA GLU A 151 10.07 -22.89 28.03
C GLU A 151 9.79 -21.45 27.58
N ARG A 152 8.89 -20.79 28.28
CA ARG A 152 8.91 -19.36 28.40
C ARG A 152 10.39 -19.08 28.60
N ARG A 153 11.14 -18.89 27.45
CA ARG A 153 12.37 -18.18 27.54
C ARG A 153 11.89 -16.94 28.25
N HIS A 154 12.32 -16.77 29.47
CA HIS A 154 12.30 -15.49 30.08
C HIS A 154 13.05 -14.61 29.08
N ILE A 155 12.31 -14.01 28.13
CA ILE A 155 12.63 -12.69 27.68
C ILE A 155 12.60 -11.99 29.00
N ASP A 156 13.73 -11.55 29.54
CA ASP A 156 13.74 -10.66 30.69
C ASP A 156 12.86 -9.50 30.30
N THR A 157 11.56 -9.68 30.57
CA THR A 157 10.54 -8.73 30.16
C THR A 157 10.83 -7.52 31.03
N VAL A 158 11.30 -6.45 30.38
CA VAL A 158 11.47 -5.16 31.01
C VAL A 158 10.20 -4.93 31.81
N SER A 159 10.33 -4.93 33.11
CA SER A 159 9.18 -4.83 33.99
C SER A 159 8.79 -3.35 34.12
N ARG A 160 7.50 -3.09 34.41
CA ARG A 160 7.07 -1.71 34.77
C ARG A 160 7.86 -1.11 35.93
N LYS A 161 8.54 -1.94 36.73
CA LYS A 161 9.41 -1.50 37.83
C LYS A 161 10.78 -1.03 37.34
N SER A 162 11.33 -1.63 36.29
CA SER A 162 12.64 -1.25 35.73
C SER A 162 12.56 -0.07 34.75
N CYS A 163 11.41 0.15 34.09
CA CYS A 163 11.22 1.23 33.11
C CYS A 163 9.86 1.92 33.30
N PRO A 164 9.60 2.56 34.44
CA PRO A 164 8.30 3.16 34.73
C PRO A 164 7.93 4.27 33.72
N THR A 165 8.89 5.08 33.29
CA THR A 165 8.67 6.19 32.37
C THR A 165 8.37 5.70 30.96
N LEU A 166 9.07 4.67 30.47
CA LEU A 166 8.79 4.05 29.18
C LEU A 166 7.40 3.41 29.11
N PHE A 167 6.93 2.77 30.19
CA PHE A 167 5.58 2.23 30.24
C PHE A 167 4.49 3.29 30.41
N GLN A 168 4.84 4.48 30.92
CA GLN A 168 3.92 5.60 31.05
C GLN A 168 3.72 6.35 29.72
N TYR A 169 4.79 6.56 28.95
CA TYR A 169 4.81 7.38 27.73
C TYR A 169 5.13 6.58 26.46
N GLY A 170 5.15 5.27 26.55
CA GLY A 170 5.40 4.39 25.42
C GLY A 170 4.55 3.13 25.47
N ARG A 171 4.43 2.48 24.31
CA ARG A 171 3.74 1.20 24.15
C ARG A 171 4.74 0.11 23.81
N LEU A 172 4.76 -0.97 24.61
CA LEU A 172 5.55 -2.16 24.28
C LEU A 172 4.93 -2.85 23.06
N MET A 173 5.66 -2.87 21.95
CA MET A 173 5.22 -3.51 20.71
C MET A 173 5.50 -5.02 20.70
N THR A 174 6.54 -5.46 21.40
CA THR A 174 6.92 -6.87 21.55
C THR A 174 6.31 -7.48 22.82
N ASP A 175 5.01 -7.26 23.06
CA ASP A 175 4.31 -7.82 24.21
C ASP A 175 3.99 -9.31 23.98
N PRO A 176 4.58 -10.23 24.78
CA PRO A 176 4.33 -11.66 24.64
C PRO A 176 2.90 -12.09 24.98
N ALA A 177 2.15 -11.25 25.71
CA ALA A 177 0.75 -11.53 26.03
C ALA A 177 -0.19 -11.36 24.83
N HIS A 178 0.25 -10.61 23.81
CA HIS A 178 -0.53 -10.32 22.62
C HIS A 178 0.29 -10.53 21.33
N PRO A 179 0.74 -11.76 21.02
CA PRO A 179 1.66 -12.03 19.90
C PRO A 179 1.02 -11.80 18.52
N TYR A 180 -0.33 -11.80 18.43
CA TYR A 180 -1.08 -11.64 17.16
C TYR A 180 -1.79 -10.28 17.05
N ARG A 181 -1.28 -9.27 17.74
CA ARG A 181 -1.90 -7.94 17.78
C ARG A 181 -1.83 -7.17 16.47
N TYR A 182 -0.88 -7.51 15.60
CA TYR A 182 -0.59 -6.76 14.39
C TYR A 182 -0.97 -7.55 13.14
N ASP A 183 -1.32 -6.83 12.11
CA ASP A 183 -1.61 -7.38 10.80
C ASP A 183 -0.37 -8.04 10.16
N PRO A 184 -0.55 -9.03 9.28
CA PRO A 184 0.55 -9.71 8.62
C PRO A 184 1.28 -8.75 7.67
N LEU A 185 2.59 -8.60 7.84
CA LEU A 185 3.41 -7.79 6.94
C LEU A 185 3.71 -8.55 5.65
N VAL A 186 3.14 -8.07 4.53
CA VAL A 186 3.29 -8.67 3.20
C VAL A 186 4.19 -7.80 2.32
N GLY A 187 5.13 -8.44 1.61
CA GLY A 187 5.87 -7.83 0.50
C GLY A 187 6.99 -6.85 0.86
N ARG A 188 7.26 -6.57 2.14
CA ARG A 188 8.31 -5.66 2.63
C ARG A 188 9.54 -6.38 3.20
N GLY A 189 9.81 -7.60 2.73
CA GLY A 189 10.89 -8.42 3.25
C GLY A 189 12.29 -7.82 3.10
N LYS A 190 12.54 -7.10 2.00
CA LYS A 190 13.85 -6.45 1.73
C LYS A 190 14.11 -5.30 2.70
N GLU A 191 13.11 -4.46 2.90
CA GLU A 191 13.17 -3.31 3.82
C GLU A 191 13.36 -3.78 5.25
N VAL A 192 12.60 -4.78 5.69
CA VAL A 192 12.75 -5.39 7.03
C VAL A 192 14.16 -5.97 7.22
N GLN A 193 14.69 -6.72 6.26
CA GLN A 193 16.05 -7.26 6.33
C GLN A 193 17.10 -6.14 6.40
N GLN A 194 16.90 -5.05 5.66
CA GLN A 194 17.79 -3.88 5.72
C GLN A 194 17.77 -3.24 7.10
N ILE A 195 16.58 -3.04 7.70
CA ILE A 195 16.44 -2.47 9.04
C ILE A 195 17.11 -3.37 10.09
N ILE A 196 16.84 -4.68 10.06
CA ILE A 196 17.48 -5.66 10.96
C ILE A 196 19.00 -5.62 10.83
N ARG A 197 19.53 -5.52 9.60
CA ARG A 197 20.97 -5.40 9.35
C ARG A 197 21.55 -4.09 9.93
N ILE A 198 20.81 -2.98 9.85
CA ILE A 198 21.25 -1.70 10.43
C ILE A 198 21.25 -1.79 11.96
N LEU A 199 20.18 -2.30 12.58
CA LEU A 199 20.08 -2.45 14.04
C LEU A 199 21.14 -3.38 14.63
N SER A 200 21.65 -4.32 13.84
CA SER A 200 22.70 -5.26 14.25
C SER A 200 24.12 -4.67 14.14
N ARG A 201 24.28 -3.44 13.64
CA ARG A 201 25.60 -2.80 13.57
C ARG A 201 26.07 -2.29 14.92
N ARG A 202 27.40 -2.19 15.08
CA ARG A 202 28.01 -1.59 16.27
C ARG A 202 27.86 -0.06 16.31
N THR A 203 27.92 0.59 15.15
CA THR A 203 27.78 2.03 14.97
C THR A 203 26.83 2.31 13.82
N LYS A 204 26.19 3.48 13.80
CA LYS A 204 25.15 3.84 12.82
C LYS A 204 24.03 2.79 12.77
N ASN A 205 23.61 2.38 13.96
CA ASN A 205 22.63 1.33 14.21
C ASN A 205 21.18 1.87 14.32
N ASN A 206 20.94 3.12 13.92
CA ASN A 206 19.64 3.76 14.00
C ASN A 206 19.06 3.93 12.58
N PRO A 207 18.15 3.06 12.13
CA PRO A 207 17.46 3.23 10.87
C PRO A 207 16.44 4.38 10.93
N CYS A 208 16.35 5.17 9.86
CA CYS A 208 15.31 6.16 9.66
C CYS A 208 14.49 5.78 8.42
N LEU A 209 13.22 5.43 8.63
CA LEU A 209 12.27 5.09 7.58
C LEU A 209 11.80 6.37 6.90
N ILE A 210 12.14 6.54 5.63
CA ILE A 210 11.80 7.73 4.86
C ILE A 210 10.81 7.32 3.78
N GLY A 211 9.61 7.89 3.83
CA GLY A 211 8.56 7.62 2.83
C GLY A 211 7.37 8.53 3.05
N GLU A 212 6.54 8.69 2.04
CA GLU A 212 5.32 9.49 2.11
C GLU A 212 4.34 8.96 3.17
N ALA A 213 3.37 9.77 3.55
CA ALA A 213 2.32 9.34 4.48
C ALA A 213 1.50 8.20 3.85
N GLY A 214 1.17 7.15 4.63
CA GLY A 214 0.36 6.03 4.13
C GLY A 214 1.08 4.93 3.37
N VAL A 215 2.44 4.99 3.17
CA VAL A 215 3.19 3.91 2.49
C VAL A 215 3.47 2.68 3.38
N GLY A 216 3.06 2.71 4.64
CA GLY A 216 3.18 1.59 5.58
C GLY A 216 4.47 1.58 6.40
N LYS A 217 5.04 2.74 6.78
CA LYS A 217 6.23 2.84 7.64
C LYS A 217 6.02 2.17 9.00
N THR A 218 4.93 2.48 9.68
CA THR A 218 4.57 1.92 10.99
C THR A 218 4.32 0.42 10.92
N ALA A 219 3.64 -0.06 9.87
CA ALA A 219 3.41 -1.48 9.63
C ALA A 219 4.71 -2.30 9.48
N ILE A 220 5.77 -1.71 8.90
CA ILE A 220 7.10 -2.35 8.82
C ILE A 220 7.67 -2.55 10.22
N VAL A 221 7.53 -1.57 11.10
CA VAL A 221 8.02 -1.65 12.49
C VAL A 221 7.22 -2.69 13.29
N GLU A 222 5.91 -2.74 13.09
CA GLU A 222 5.03 -3.79 13.66
C GLU A 222 5.44 -5.19 13.18
N GLY A 223 5.76 -5.33 11.89
CA GLY A 223 6.28 -6.58 11.34
C GLY A 223 7.65 -6.98 11.92
N ILE A 224 8.50 -6.02 12.28
CA ILE A 224 9.75 -6.29 13.00
C ILE A 224 9.44 -6.78 14.42
N ALA A 225 8.50 -6.15 15.13
CA ALA A 225 8.08 -6.59 16.45
C ALA A 225 7.56 -8.04 16.42
N GLN A 226 6.73 -8.40 15.42
CA GLN A 226 6.27 -9.77 15.22
C GLN A 226 7.44 -10.75 14.99
N LYS A 227 8.41 -10.38 14.16
CA LYS A 227 9.59 -11.22 13.90
C LYS A 227 10.45 -11.43 15.14
N ILE A 228 10.58 -10.41 16.01
CA ILE A 228 11.28 -10.56 17.29
C ILE A 228 10.52 -11.53 18.19
N LEU A 229 9.21 -11.39 18.32
CA LEU A 229 8.36 -12.29 19.11
C LEU A 229 8.43 -13.74 18.61
N GLN A 230 8.47 -13.94 17.29
CA GLN A 230 8.59 -15.25 16.66
C GLN A 230 10.01 -15.82 16.70
N GLY A 231 11.01 -15.05 17.14
CA GLY A 231 12.41 -15.45 17.11
C GLY A 231 13.05 -15.49 15.72
N ASN A 232 12.37 -14.96 14.68
CA ASN A 232 12.80 -14.91 13.29
C ASN A 232 13.74 -13.72 13.01
N VAL A 233 14.67 -13.47 13.92
CA VAL A 233 15.69 -12.41 13.88
C VAL A 233 17.05 -12.97 14.30
N PRO A 234 18.16 -12.32 13.94
CA PRO A 234 19.50 -12.72 14.39
C PRO A 234 19.57 -12.84 15.93
N GLU A 235 20.42 -13.73 16.42
CA GLU A 235 20.57 -14.05 17.84
C GLU A 235 20.74 -12.79 18.72
N ALA A 236 21.51 -11.81 18.24
CA ALA A 236 21.72 -10.51 18.91
C ALA A 236 20.42 -9.69 19.08
N MET A 237 19.34 -10.01 18.37
CA MET A 237 18.06 -9.29 18.43
C MET A 237 16.92 -10.10 19.05
N GLN A 238 17.12 -11.39 19.35
CA GLN A 238 16.05 -12.26 19.86
C GLN A 238 15.50 -11.83 21.23
N ASN A 239 16.33 -11.14 22.03
CA ASN A 239 15.95 -10.65 23.36
C ASN A 239 15.65 -9.15 23.38
N MET A 240 15.60 -8.48 22.21
CA MET A 240 15.29 -7.07 22.12
C MET A 240 13.79 -6.82 22.32
N GLN A 241 13.50 -5.71 22.99
CA GLN A 241 12.13 -5.23 23.19
C GLN A 241 11.95 -3.92 22.43
N LEU A 242 10.85 -3.81 21.69
CA LEU A 242 10.54 -2.64 20.89
C LEU A 242 9.45 -1.82 21.57
N PHE A 243 9.77 -0.57 21.90
CA PHE A 243 8.85 0.41 22.47
C PHE A 243 8.56 1.52 21.47
N ALA A 244 7.29 1.74 21.16
CA ALA A 244 6.84 2.93 20.45
C ALA A 244 6.62 4.06 21.45
N LEU A 245 7.33 5.17 21.30
CA LEU A 245 7.15 6.36 22.12
C LEU A 245 5.94 7.15 21.64
N ASP A 246 5.09 7.55 22.56
CA ASP A 246 3.92 8.40 22.33
C ASP A 246 4.30 9.86 22.60
N LEU A 247 4.64 10.61 21.54
CA LEU A 247 5.05 12.00 21.63
C LEU A 247 3.93 12.91 22.16
N PRO A 248 2.67 12.79 21.70
CA PRO A 248 1.53 13.48 22.29
C PRO A 248 1.41 13.26 23.80
N ALA A 249 1.58 12.03 24.29
CA ALA A 249 1.52 11.73 25.71
C ALA A 249 2.68 12.38 26.50
N LEU A 250 3.87 12.42 25.93
CA LEU A 250 5.03 13.11 26.53
C LEU A 250 4.81 14.62 26.66
N LEU A 251 4.13 15.24 25.70
CA LEU A 251 3.79 16.67 25.68
C LEU A 251 2.59 17.00 26.56
N SER A 252 1.63 16.07 26.71
CA SER A 252 0.41 16.27 27.47
C SER A 252 0.72 16.55 28.95
N GLY A 253 0.14 17.64 29.48
CA GLY A 253 0.34 18.06 30.87
C GLY A 253 1.73 18.59 31.21
N ALA A 254 2.63 18.77 30.26
CA ALA A 254 3.88 19.51 30.44
C ALA A 254 3.57 21.02 30.43
N LYS A 255 3.62 21.65 31.58
CA LYS A 255 3.39 23.10 31.71
C LYS A 255 4.59 23.93 31.24
N TYR A 256 5.78 23.38 31.36
CA TYR A 256 7.04 24.00 31.00
C TYR A 256 7.83 23.10 30.07
N ARG A 257 8.67 23.72 29.23
CA ARG A 257 9.61 23.02 28.34
C ARG A 257 10.48 21.98 29.08
N GLY A 258 10.91 22.29 30.29
CA GLY A 258 11.74 21.40 31.12
C GLY A 258 11.03 20.08 31.49
N ASP A 259 9.71 20.09 31.65
CA ASP A 259 8.95 18.87 32.00
C ASP A 259 9.01 17.82 30.87
N PHE A 260 8.87 18.25 29.61
CA PHE A 260 9.00 17.37 28.45
C PHE A 260 10.43 16.85 28.29
N GLU A 261 11.40 17.76 28.43
CA GLU A 261 12.83 17.42 28.32
C GLU A 261 13.22 16.38 29.39
N GLU A 262 12.75 16.53 30.61
CA GLU A 262 12.99 15.58 31.70
C GLU A 262 12.34 14.20 31.41
N ARG A 263 11.09 14.18 30.96
CA ARG A 263 10.38 12.94 30.62
C ARG A 263 11.09 12.20 29.48
N LEU A 264 11.44 12.88 28.42
CA LEU A 264 12.15 12.29 27.29
C LEU A 264 13.53 11.76 27.72
N LYS A 265 14.27 12.55 28.51
CA LYS A 265 15.57 12.13 29.07
C LYS A 265 15.46 10.87 29.91
N ASN A 266 14.43 10.78 30.75
CA ASN A 266 14.19 9.60 31.57
C ASN A 266 13.88 8.37 30.72
N CYS A 267 13.03 8.49 29.67
CA CYS A 267 12.77 7.40 28.71
C CYS A 267 14.06 6.91 28.02
N LEU A 268 14.91 7.86 27.59
CA LEU A 268 16.17 7.54 26.91
C LEU A 268 17.17 6.87 27.88
N THR A 269 17.23 7.32 29.13
CA THR A 269 18.09 6.74 30.17
C THR A 269 17.64 5.32 30.53
N GLU A 270 16.35 5.11 30.75
CA GLU A 270 15.77 3.78 31.00
C GLU A 270 16.08 2.81 29.83
N ALA A 271 16.03 3.29 28.58
CA ALA A 271 16.35 2.48 27.40
C ALA A 271 17.85 2.13 27.33
N ALA A 272 18.73 3.08 27.69
CA ALA A 272 20.18 2.89 27.71
C ALA A 272 20.61 1.91 28.82
N ASP A 273 20.06 2.06 30.03
CA ASP A 273 20.41 1.26 31.20
C ASP A 273 20.02 -0.22 31.02
N ASN A 274 18.91 -0.49 30.33
CA ASN A 274 18.49 -1.86 30.05
C ASN A 274 19.19 -2.51 28.85
N GLY A 275 19.73 -1.74 27.91
CA GLY A 275 20.56 -2.20 26.79
C GLY A 275 19.88 -3.10 25.75
N ASN A 276 18.72 -3.68 26.08
CA ASN A 276 17.94 -4.58 25.20
C ASN A 276 16.67 -3.91 24.63
N ILE A 277 16.58 -2.58 24.69
CA ILE A 277 15.43 -1.81 24.21
C ILE A 277 15.75 -1.17 22.86
N ILE A 278 14.80 -1.27 21.95
CA ILE A 278 14.74 -0.51 20.70
C ILE A 278 13.58 0.47 20.83
N LEU A 279 13.87 1.76 20.68
CA LEU A 279 12.85 2.79 20.66
C LEU A 279 12.35 3.02 19.24
N PHE A 280 11.06 3.14 19.06
CA PHE A 280 10.44 3.60 17.82
C PHE A 280 9.82 4.97 18.03
N ILE A 281 10.16 5.90 17.16
CA ILE A 281 9.61 7.25 17.15
C ILE A 281 9.02 7.48 15.77
N ASP A 282 7.68 7.53 15.74
CA ASP A 282 6.97 8.00 14.56
C ASP A 282 7.06 9.52 14.48
N GLU A 283 7.00 10.07 13.28
CA GLU A 283 7.16 11.52 13.04
C GLU A 283 8.42 12.12 13.73
N LEU A 284 9.57 11.47 13.53
CA LEU A 284 10.84 11.86 14.18
C LEU A 284 11.18 13.35 14.00
N HIS A 285 10.70 13.97 12.92
CA HIS A 285 10.89 15.39 12.63
C HIS A 285 10.29 16.31 13.72
N THR A 286 9.26 15.88 14.42
CA THR A 286 8.60 16.66 15.48
C THR A 286 9.53 16.91 16.68
N ILE A 287 10.42 15.97 16.95
CA ILE A 287 11.44 16.11 18.01
C ILE A 287 12.64 16.96 17.55
N VAL A 288 13.00 16.86 16.27
CA VAL A 288 14.22 17.45 15.72
C VAL A 288 13.98 18.86 15.15
N GLY A 289 12.76 19.15 14.66
CA GLY A 289 12.41 20.37 13.93
C GLY A 289 11.80 21.49 14.74
N ALA A 290 11.51 21.28 16.00
CA ALA A 290 10.79 22.24 16.82
C ALA A 290 11.59 23.49 17.22
N GLY A 291 12.82 23.67 16.73
CA GLY A 291 13.74 24.76 17.13
C GLY A 291 13.66 26.08 16.36
N ALA A 292 12.81 26.21 15.34
CA ALA A 292 12.78 27.40 14.48
C ALA A 292 11.85 28.53 14.94
N ALA A 293 10.91 28.27 15.86
CA ALA A 293 10.06 29.29 16.46
C ALA A 293 10.52 29.60 17.88
N GLU A 294 10.48 30.86 18.30
CA GLU A 294 10.78 31.26 19.69
C GLU A 294 9.87 30.47 20.65
N GLY A 295 10.46 29.51 21.39
CA GLY A 295 9.76 28.61 22.32
C GLY A 295 9.67 27.15 21.88
N ALA A 296 10.17 26.78 20.71
CA ALA A 296 10.12 25.42 20.21
C ALA A 296 11.14 24.48 20.89
N ILE A 297 10.74 23.22 21.06
CA ILE A 297 11.45 22.19 21.82
C ILE A 297 12.62 21.65 20.98
N ASP A 298 13.86 21.88 21.37
CA ASP A 298 15.04 21.26 20.73
C ASP A 298 15.46 19.98 21.48
N ALA A 299 14.68 18.94 21.35
CA ALA A 299 15.00 17.63 21.91
C ALA A 299 16.13 16.91 21.13
N ALA A 300 16.53 17.43 19.99
CA ALA A 300 17.65 16.91 19.21
C ALA A 300 18.94 16.87 20.03
N ASN A 301 19.18 17.89 20.85
CA ASN A 301 20.38 17.97 21.67
C ASN A 301 20.45 16.92 22.78
N MET A 302 19.32 16.33 23.16
CA MET A 302 19.26 15.20 24.10
C MET A 302 19.54 13.86 23.43
N LEU A 303 19.06 13.68 22.19
CA LEU A 303 19.31 12.47 21.43
C LEU A 303 20.78 12.35 20.98
N LYS A 304 21.42 13.45 20.60
CA LYS A 304 22.77 13.46 20.03
C LYS A 304 23.82 12.74 20.89
N PRO A 305 23.95 12.95 22.20
CA PRO A 305 24.97 12.29 23.02
C PRO A 305 24.77 10.78 23.09
N GLN A 306 23.54 10.31 23.28
CA GLN A 306 23.23 8.88 23.44
C GLN A 306 23.34 8.11 22.13
N LEU A 307 22.89 8.70 21.01
CA LEU A 307 23.10 8.17 19.67
C LEU A 307 24.61 8.15 19.29
N ALA A 308 25.37 9.13 19.77
CA ALA A 308 26.81 9.20 19.51
C ALA A 308 27.59 8.08 20.19
N ARG A 309 27.23 7.74 21.42
CA ARG A 309 27.84 6.64 22.19
C ARG A 309 27.35 5.26 21.76
N GLY A 310 26.21 5.17 21.02
CA GLY A 310 25.59 3.92 20.64
C GLY A 310 24.92 3.20 21.81
N GLU A 311 24.57 3.93 22.86
CA GLU A 311 23.94 3.42 24.08
C GLU A 311 22.47 3.03 23.85
N ILE A 312 21.82 3.68 22.89
CA ILE A 312 20.45 3.40 22.49
C ILE A 312 20.34 2.95 21.03
N ARG A 313 19.33 2.15 20.73
CA ARG A 313 18.89 1.83 19.37
C ARG A 313 17.55 2.49 19.12
N LEU A 314 17.47 3.23 18.02
CA LEU A 314 16.29 4.01 17.67
C LEU A 314 15.90 3.78 16.22
N ILE A 315 14.62 3.49 15.99
CA ILE A 315 13.99 3.48 14.67
C ILE A 315 13.19 4.77 14.55
N GLY A 316 13.52 5.62 13.58
CA GLY A 316 12.72 6.81 13.28
C GLY A 316 11.88 6.60 12.04
N ALA A 317 10.72 7.26 11.95
CA ALA A 317 9.93 7.36 10.73
C ALA A 317 9.63 8.83 10.43
N THR A 318 9.69 9.22 9.14
CA THR A 318 9.43 10.60 8.69
C THR A 318 9.14 10.63 7.19
N THR A 319 8.71 11.76 6.67
CA THR A 319 8.56 11.98 5.22
C THR A 319 9.87 12.48 4.58
N PRO A 320 10.03 12.36 3.24
CA PRO A 320 11.25 12.85 2.56
C PRO A 320 11.45 14.36 2.70
N SER A 321 10.37 15.13 2.71
CA SER A 321 10.41 16.60 2.87
C SER A 321 10.85 17.00 4.27
N GLU A 322 10.29 16.37 5.28
CA GLU A 322 10.60 16.61 6.69
C GLU A 322 12.02 16.14 7.05
N PHE A 323 12.46 14.99 6.51
CA PHE A 323 13.84 14.53 6.70
C PHE A 323 14.85 15.56 6.21
N ARG A 324 14.64 16.10 4.99
CA ARG A 324 15.52 17.14 4.43
C ARG A 324 15.47 18.44 5.23
N ALA A 325 14.29 18.82 5.72
CA ALA A 325 14.09 20.06 6.47
C ALA A 325 14.70 20.04 7.86
N THR A 326 14.80 18.87 8.49
CA THR A 326 15.20 18.69 9.90
C THR A 326 16.50 17.90 10.04
N ILE A 327 16.45 16.57 9.94
CA ILE A 327 17.60 15.67 10.19
C ILE A 327 18.71 15.92 9.17
N GLY A 328 18.37 16.15 7.89
CA GLY A 328 19.35 16.40 6.83
C GLY A 328 20.11 17.71 6.97
N LYS A 329 19.58 18.68 7.73
CA LYS A 329 20.30 19.95 8.04
C LYS A 329 21.27 19.81 9.22
N ASP A 330 21.05 18.82 10.09
CA ASP A 330 21.89 18.58 11.26
C ASP A 330 22.92 17.48 10.97
N SER A 331 24.13 17.87 10.66
CA SER A 331 25.21 16.94 10.30
C SER A 331 25.57 15.92 11.38
N ALA A 332 25.25 16.19 12.66
CA ALA A 332 25.48 15.26 13.76
C ALA A 332 24.43 14.14 13.76
N LEU A 333 23.16 14.45 13.50
CA LEU A 333 22.09 13.48 13.39
C LEU A 333 22.16 12.70 12.07
N GLU A 334 22.41 13.37 10.95
CA GLU A 334 22.53 12.73 9.63
C GLU A 334 23.59 11.60 9.65
N ARG A 335 24.70 11.81 10.33
CA ARG A 335 25.75 10.78 10.46
C ARG A 335 25.37 9.61 11.35
N ARG A 336 24.32 9.72 12.15
CA ARG A 336 23.87 8.69 13.12
C ARG A 336 22.67 7.89 12.61
N PHE A 337 21.81 8.52 11.84
CA PHE A 337 20.69 7.85 11.21
C PHE A 337 21.08 7.26 9.85
N GLN A 338 20.64 6.04 9.61
CA GLN A 338 20.80 5.38 8.31
C GLN A 338 19.45 5.43 7.57
N PRO A 339 19.35 6.17 6.45
CA PRO A 339 18.10 6.26 5.70
C PRO A 339 17.71 4.92 5.07
N VAL A 340 16.45 4.55 5.21
CA VAL A 340 15.80 3.43 4.55
C VAL A 340 14.60 3.98 3.79
N GLN A 341 14.68 3.96 2.46
CA GLN A 341 13.62 4.47 1.60
C GLN A 341 12.45 3.48 1.55
N ILE A 342 11.26 3.96 1.86
CA ILE A 342 10.02 3.21 1.76
C ILE A 342 9.19 3.84 0.64
N THR A 343 9.17 3.18 -0.51
CA THR A 343 8.44 3.66 -1.69
C THR A 343 7.00 3.15 -1.68
N GLU A 344 6.14 3.87 -2.38
CA GLU A 344 4.78 3.41 -2.66
C GLU A 344 4.81 2.03 -3.34
N PRO A 345 3.99 1.05 -2.88
CA PRO A 345 3.93 -0.26 -3.52
C PRO A 345 3.27 -0.15 -4.89
N ASN A 346 3.74 -0.94 -5.85
CA ASN A 346 3.06 -1.10 -7.12
C ASN A 346 1.74 -1.87 -6.94
N GLU A 347 0.86 -1.83 -7.95
CA GLU A 347 -0.46 -2.47 -7.93
C GLU A 347 -0.40 -3.95 -7.50
N LYS A 348 0.55 -4.72 -8.05
CA LYS A 348 0.71 -6.16 -7.74
C LYS A 348 1.06 -6.39 -6.26
N LEU A 349 1.94 -5.57 -5.71
CA LEU A 349 2.35 -5.66 -4.32
C LEU A 349 1.23 -5.18 -3.39
N CYS A 350 0.53 -4.11 -3.76
CA CYS A 350 -0.64 -3.62 -3.04
C CYS A 350 -1.75 -4.69 -2.98
N TYR A 351 -2.01 -5.38 -4.09
CA TYR A 351 -2.95 -6.50 -4.12
C TYR A 351 -2.56 -7.63 -3.15
N ALA A 352 -1.29 -8.01 -3.13
CA ALA A 352 -0.80 -9.02 -2.18
C ALA A 352 -0.95 -8.56 -0.71
N MET A 353 -0.75 -7.27 -0.43
CA MET A 353 -0.97 -6.68 0.89
C MET A 353 -2.44 -6.74 1.29
N LEU A 354 -3.37 -6.30 0.43
CA LEU A 354 -4.80 -6.37 0.68
C LEU A 354 -5.29 -7.82 0.83
N GLN A 355 -4.75 -8.75 0.04
CA GLN A 355 -5.05 -10.17 0.17
C GLN A 355 -4.63 -10.73 1.54
N GLY A 356 -3.48 -10.27 2.08
CA GLY A 356 -3.04 -10.61 3.43
C GLY A 356 -3.97 -10.09 4.52
N LEU A 357 -4.54 -8.89 4.33
CA LEU A 357 -5.44 -8.23 5.26
C LEU A 357 -6.90 -8.70 5.15
N ARG A 358 -7.26 -9.32 4.01
CA ARG A 358 -8.64 -9.74 3.68
C ARG A 358 -9.35 -10.46 4.83
N LYS A 359 -8.66 -11.41 5.46
CA LYS A 359 -9.26 -12.22 6.52
C LYS A 359 -9.60 -11.37 7.74
N THR A 360 -8.71 -10.47 8.15
CA THR A 360 -8.90 -9.58 9.30
C THR A 360 -10.12 -8.67 9.08
N TYR A 361 -10.23 -8.04 7.92
CA TYR A 361 -11.36 -7.16 7.60
C TYR A 361 -12.67 -7.93 7.41
N ALA A 362 -12.62 -9.10 6.76
CA ALA A 362 -13.80 -9.96 6.59
C ALA A 362 -14.36 -10.44 7.93
N GLU A 363 -13.51 -10.84 8.87
CA GLU A 363 -13.91 -11.25 10.23
C GLU A 363 -14.44 -10.07 11.06
N PHE A 364 -13.78 -8.91 10.97
CA PHE A 364 -14.17 -7.72 11.72
C PHE A 364 -15.56 -7.21 11.31
N HIS A 365 -15.78 -7.02 10.00
CA HIS A 365 -17.06 -6.52 9.46
C HIS A 365 -18.10 -7.62 9.25
N ARG A 366 -17.72 -8.90 9.37
CA ARG A 366 -18.58 -10.08 9.09
C ARG A 366 -19.13 -10.04 7.66
N VAL A 367 -18.26 -9.81 6.68
CA VAL A 367 -18.58 -9.72 5.26
C VAL A 367 -17.66 -10.62 4.45
N GLU A 368 -18.13 -11.05 3.26
CA GLU A 368 -17.30 -11.73 2.29
C GLU A 368 -16.67 -10.71 1.33
N ILE A 369 -15.36 -10.85 1.10
CA ILE A 369 -14.59 -9.96 0.22
C ILE A 369 -14.04 -10.80 -0.94
N ALA A 370 -14.53 -10.56 -2.16
CA ALA A 370 -14.05 -11.22 -3.36
C ALA A 370 -12.73 -10.60 -3.88
N ASP A 371 -11.99 -11.35 -4.70
CA ASP A 371 -10.74 -10.88 -5.29
C ASP A 371 -10.93 -9.67 -6.21
N ASP A 372 -12.06 -9.61 -6.91
CA ASP A 372 -12.40 -8.50 -7.80
C ASP A 372 -12.60 -7.18 -7.03
N VAL A 373 -13.17 -7.26 -5.82
CA VAL A 373 -13.34 -6.10 -4.92
C VAL A 373 -11.98 -5.53 -4.48
N LEU A 374 -10.99 -6.40 -4.18
CA LEU A 374 -9.64 -5.97 -3.84
C LEU A 374 -8.97 -5.23 -5.00
N ARG A 375 -9.15 -5.73 -6.22
CA ARG A 375 -8.62 -5.08 -7.42
C ARG A 375 -9.34 -3.76 -7.69
N ALA A 376 -10.66 -3.74 -7.57
CA ALA A 376 -11.44 -2.52 -7.70
C ALA A 376 -11.00 -1.46 -6.69
N ALA A 377 -10.81 -1.82 -5.41
CA ALA A 377 -10.34 -0.90 -4.38
C ALA A 377 -9.00 -0.23 -4.76
N ILE A 378 -8.05 -1.00 -5.31
CA ILE A 378 -6.75 -0.46 -5.74
C ILE A 378 -6.93 0.46 -6.95
N GLN A 379 -7.67 0.04 -7.97
CA GLN A 379 -7.87 0.81 -9.19
C GLN A 379 -8.62 2.11 -8.93
N TYR A 380 -9.68 2.07 -8.11
CA TYR A 380 -10.42 3.27 -7.73
C TYR A 380 -9.58 4.18 -6.82
N ALA A 381 -8.79 3.63 -5.88
CA ALA A 381 -7.88 4.42 -5.06
C ALA A 381 -6.81 5.13 -5.89
N ASP A 382 -6.20 4.43 -6.86
CA ASP A 382 -5.17 5.02 -7.71
C ASP A 382 -5.73 6.06 -8.67
N ARG A 383 -6.92 5.81 -9.21
CA ARG A 383 -7.56 6.68 -10.20
C ARG A 383 -8.19 7.93 -9.60
N TYR A 384 -8.78 7.85 -8.40
CA TYR A 384 -9.61 8.93 -7.84
C TYR A 384 -9.05 9.57 -6.58
N LEU A 385 -8.17 8.89 -5.82
CA LEU A 385 -7.60 9.42 -4.58
C LEU A 385 -6.13 9.75 -4.77
N HIS A 386 -5.83 11.03 -5.06
CA HIS A 386 -4.46 11.50 -5.32
C HIS A 386 -3.78 12.11 -4.10
N ASP A 387 -4.53 12.37 -3.03
CA ASP A 387 -4.03 13.03 -1.82
C ASP A 387 -3.22 12.11 -0.90
N ARG A 388 -3.31 10.80 -1.10
CA ARG A 388 -2.68 9.76 -0.30
C ARG A 388 -2.01 8.72 -1.16
N PHE A 389 -1.17 7.90 -0.54
CA PHE A 389 -0.40 6.86 -1.22
C PHE A 389 -0.94 5.46 -0.92
N LEU A 390 -0.69 4.52 -1.83
CA LEU A 390 -0.92 3.11 -1.59
C LEU A 390 0.07 2.59 -0.50
N PRO A 391 -0.31 1.61 0.33
CA PRO A 391 -1.59 0.88 0.33
C PRO A 391 -2.71 1.57 1.13
N ASP A 392 -2.42 2.61 1.94
CA ASP A 392 -3.32 3.23 2.91
C ASP A 392 -4.66 3.65 2.28
N LYS A 393 -4.61 4.39 1.15
CA LYS A 393 -5.82 4.83 0.44
C LYS A 393 -6.71 3.67 -0.04
N ALA A 394 -6.12 2.52 -0.39
CA ALA A 394 -6.89 1.36 -0.83
C ALA A 394 -7.44 0.56 0.35
N ILE A 395 -6.70 0.51 1.46
CA ILE A 395 -7.16 -0.09 2.72
C ILE A 395 -8.34 0.69 3.28
N ASP A 396 -8.23 2.02 3.33
CA ASP A 396 -9.33 2.91 3.78
C ASP A 396 -10.60 2.75 2.94
N LEU A 397 -10.47 2.60 1.61
CA LEU A 397 -11.62 2.35 0.73
C LEU A 397 -12.26 0.99 1.01
N LEU A 398 -11.44 -0.03 1.21
CA LEU A 398 -11.91 -1.38 1.50
C LEU A 398 -12.65 -1.42 2.85
N ASP A 399 -12.09 -0.80 3.89
CA ASP A 399 -12.67 -0.74 5.22
C ASP A 399 -14.05 -0.08 5.21
N GLU A 400 -14.14 1.09 4.58
CA GLU A 400 -15.40 1.83 4.45
C GLU A 400 -16.43 1.10 3.60
N ALA A 401 -16.00 0.42 2.51
CA ALA A 401 -16.87 -0.39 1.68
C ALA A 401 -17.40 -1.63 2.43
N CYS A 402 -16.57 -2.27 3.25
CA CYS A 402 -16.98 -3.38 4.12
C CYS A 402 -18.04 -2.91 5.12
N SER A 403 -17.83 -1.77 5.76
CA SER A 403 -18.79 -1.15 6.67
C SER A 403 -20.12 -0.84 5.98
N ARG A 404 -20.08 -0.25 4.77
CA ARG A 404 -21.25 0.05 3.95
C ARG A 404 -22.03 -1.22 3.56
N ALA A 405 -21.32 -2.24 3.10
CA ALA A 405 -21.92 -3.52 2.72
C ALA A 405 -22.64 -4.17 3.91
N ARG A 406 -22.04 -4.09 5.10
CA ARG A 406 -22.64 -4.60 6.33
C ARG A 406 -23.92 -3.84 6.70
N ILE A 407 -23.91 -2.50 6.65
CA ILE A 407 -25.07 -1.65 6.95
C ILE A 407 -26.19 -1.92 5.94
N ARG A 408 -25.87 -2.02 4.63
CA ARG A 408 -26.85 -2.35 3.58
C ARG A 408 -27.50 -3.69 3.87
N TRP A 409 -26.70 -4.71 4.17
CA TRP A 409 -27.18 -6.05 4.46
C TRP A 409 -28.11 -6.10 5.70
N GLU A 410 -27.84 -5.28 6.73
CA GLU A 410 -28.71 -5.19 7.92
C GLU A 410 -30.03 -4.48 7.67
N GLN A 411 -30.13 -3.65 6.62
CA GLN A 411 -31.34 -2.92 6.24
C GLN A 411 -32.25 -3.69 5.27
N GLU A 412 -31.73 -4.67 4.56
CA GLU A 412 -32.50 -5.50 3.62
C GLU A 412 -33.14 -6.70 4.34
N PRO A 413 -34.37 -7.16 3.91
CA PRO A 413 -34.96 -8.39 4.44
C PRO A 413 -34.08 -9.58 4.08
N GLN A 414 -33.63 -10.32 5.09
CA GLN A 414 -32.60 -11.34 4.96
C GLN A 414 -33.18 -12.72 4.71
N ASP A 415 -32.56 -13.46 3.77
CA ASP A 415 -32.62 -14.91 3.74
C ASP A 415 -31.68 -15.48 4.80
N GLU A 416 -32.15 -16.41 5.63
CA GLU A 416 -31.43 -16.99 6.80
C GLU A 416 -30.04 -17.58 6.49
N ASN A 417 -29.68 -17.75 5.20
CA ASN A 417 -28.41 -18.33 4.75
C ASN A 417 -27.52 -17.36 3.93
N ALA A 418 -27.87 -16.08 3.79
CA ALA A 418 -27.08 -15.13 3.00
C ALA A 418 -26.02 -14.47 3.87
N SER A 419 -24.75 -14.45 3.43
CA SER A 419 -23.69 -13.65 4.01
C SER A 419 -23.62 -12.28 3.34
N ALA A 420 -23.26 -11.24 4.11
CA ALA A 420 -23.04 -9.91 3.57
C ALA A 420 -21.80 -9.96 2.64
N ALA A 421 -21.97 -9.64 1.37
CA ALA A 421 -20.87 -9.59 0.40
C ALA A 421 -20.58 -8.13 0.01
N VAL A 422 -19.31 -7.79 -0.05
CA VAL A 422 -18.84 -6.49 -0.56
C VAL A 422 -18.85 -6.54 -2.09
N THR A 423 -19.40 -5.51 -2.72
CA THR A 423 -19.49 -5.39 -4.18
C THR A 423 -18.59 -4.26 -4.68
N GLU A 424 -18.32 -4.26 -5.99
CA GLU A 424 -17.62 -3.13 -6.64
C GLU A 424 -18.43 -1.83 -6.51
N GLU A 425 -19.76 -1.92 -6.48
CA GLU A 425 -20.65 -0.77 -6.28
C GLU A 425 -20.47 -0.13 -4.89
N ASP A 426 -20.16 -0.92 -3.86
CA ASP A 426 -19.87 -0.38 -2.53
C ASP A 426 -18.57 0.44 -2.54
N ILE A 427 -17.52 -0.05 -3.21
CA ILE A 427 -16.26 0.71 -3.42
C ILE A 427 -16.56 2.00 -4.19
N ALA A 428 -17.30 1.89 -5.30
CA ALA A 428 -17.67 3.01 -6.13
C ALA A 428 -18.45 4.08 -5.37
N ALA A 429 -19.40 3.68 -4.54
CA ALA A 429 -20.20 4.59 -3.74
C ALA A 429 -19.38 5.32 -2.66
N VAL A 430 -18.40 4.64 -2.04
CA VAL A 430 -17.46 5.28 -1.10
C VAL A 430 -16.62 6.33 -1.80
N VAL A 431 -16.11 6.02 -2.99
CA VAL A 431 -15.35 6.98 -3.80
C VAL A 431 -16.23 8.19 -4.17
N ALA A 432 -17.50 7.97 -4.53
CA ALA A 432 -18.42 9.04 -4.84
C ALA A 432 -18.61 10.01 -3.66
N VAL A 433 -18.78 9.48 -2.46
CA VAL A 433 -18.95 10.31 -1.26
C VAL A 433 -17.69 11.11 -0.97
N ARG A 434 -16.50 10.50 -1.09
CA ARG A 434 -15.22 11.17 -0.80
C ARG A 434 -14.82 12.21 -1.85
N THR A 435 -15.09 11.94 -3.12
CA THR A 435 -14.65 12.79 -4.23
C THR A 435 -15.73 13.74 -4.77
N GLY A 436 -16.98 13.51 -4.38
CA GLY A 436 -18.13 14.21 -4.94
C GLY A 436 -18.50 13.78 -6.37
N ILE A 437 -17.87 12.71 -6.90
CA ILE A 437 -18.10 12.22 -8.26
C ILE A 437 -19.15 11.12 -8.20
N PRO A 438 -20.29 11.22 -8.89
CA PRO A 438 -21.29 10.17 -8.95
C PRO A 438 -20.75 8.93 -9.66
N THR A 439 -20.47 7.86 -8.92
CA THR A 439 -19.82 6.64 -9.44
C THR A 439 -20.72 5.75 -10.29
N GLU A 440 -22.04 5.83 -10.11
CA GLU A 440 -23.00 5.11 -10.95
C GLU A 440 -22.92 5.48 -12.45
N LYS A 441 -22.10 6.53 -12.77
CA LYS A 441 -22.06 7.14 -14.11
C LYS A 441 -20.69 7.08 -14.79
N ILE A 442 -19.66 6.45 -14.20
CA ILE A 442 -18.29 6.63 -14.69
C ILE A 442 -17.99 5.86 -15.98
N THR A 443 -18.71 4.81 -16.32
CA THR A 443 -18.42 4.01 -17.53
C THR A 443 -19.45 4.16 -18.66
N GLU A 444 -20.71 4.03 -18.37
CA GLU A 444 -21.78 4.05 -19.40
C GLU A 444 -22.41 5.45 -19.56
N ALA A 445 -22.59 6.16 -18.46
CA ALA A 445 -23.23 7.48 -18.51
C ALA A 445 -22.28 8.61 -18.91
N GLN A 446 -20.98 8.53 -18.66
CA GLN A 446 -20.01 9.47 -19.27
C GLN A 446 -20.01 9.33 -20.80
N ARG A 447 -20.11 8.11 -21.29
CA ARG A 447 -20.23 7.84 -22.73
C ARG A 447 -21.52 8.40 -23.30
N GLN A 448 -22.65 8.24 -22.59
CA GLN A 448 -23.94 8.83 -22.98
C GLN A 448 -23.91 10.36 -22.88
N LYS A 449 -23.31 10.96 -21.85
CA LYS A 449 -23.15 12.40 -21.73
C LYS A 449 -22.30 13.00 -22.86
N LEU A 450 -21.21 12.32 -23.24
CA LEU A 450 -20.41 12.74 -24.39
C LEU A 450 -21.17 12.64 -25.70
N LEU A 451 -22.04 11.65 -25.87
CA LEU A 451 -22.89 11.51 -27.07
C LEU A 451 -23.96 12.60 -27.13
N THR A 452 -24.52 13.04 -26.00
CA THR A 452 -25.55 14.10 -25.92
C THR A 452 -24.96 15.49 -25.77
N LEU A 453 -23.62 15.62 -25.65
CA LEU A 453 -22.92 16.88 -25.40
C LEU A 453 -23.27 17.95 -26.44
N ALA A 454 -23.18 17.62 -27.72
CA ALA A 454 -23.44 18.56 -28.82
C ALA A 454 -24.86 19.10 -28.75
N ASP A 455 -25.87 18.27 -28.58
CA ASP A 455 -27.27 18.64 -28.53
C ASP A 455 -27.58 19.54 -27.32
N THR A 456 -27.02 19.18 -26.16
CA THR A 456 -27.22 19.98 -24.92
C THR A 456 -26.54 21.35 -25.00
N LEU A 457 -25.33 21.42 -25.56
CA LEU A 457 -24.63 22.68 -25.74
C LEU A 457 -25.34 23.60 -26.74
N LYS A 458 -25.85 23.06 -27.87
CA LYS A 458 -26.62 23.81 -28.87
C LYS A 458 -27.92 24.39 -28.30
N GLN A 459 -28.54 23.76 -27.31
CA GLN A 459 -29.71 24.29 -26.61
C GLN A 459 -29.37 25.49 -25.73
N LYS A 460 -28.15 25.50 -25.11
CA LYS A 460 -27.72 26.58 -24.21
C LYS A 460 -27.03 27.72 -24.93
N ILE A 461 -26.35 27.44 -26.03
CA ILE A 461 -25.49 28.38 -26.77
C ILE A 461 -25.95 28.45 -28.21
N VAL A 462 -26.42 29.60 -28.62
CA VAL A 462 -26.97 29.86 -29.96
C VAL A 462 -25.87 30.42 -30.88
N GLY A 463 -25.78 29.91 -32.10
CA GLY A 463 -24.96 30.50 -33.15
C GLY A 463 -23.54 29.93 -33.29
N HIS A 464 -23.17 28.84 -32.56
CA HIS A 464 -21.87 28.21 -32.64
C HIS A 464 -21.93 26.71 -32.95
N ASP A 465 -22.95 26.27 -33.69
CA ASP A 465 -23.22 24.84 -33.90
C ASP A 465 -22.04 24.06 -34.49
N ALA A 466 -21.35 24.62 -35.49
CA ALA A 466 -20.20 23.98 -36.13
C ALA A 466 -19.00 23.82 -35.16
N ILE A 467 -18.78 24.82 -34.27
CA ILE A 467 -17.72 24.78 -33.27
C ILE A 467 -18.05 23.73 -32.20
N ILE A 468 -19.31 23.68 -31.76
CA ILE A 468 -19.80 22.71 -30.77
C ILE A 468 -19.66 21.29 -31.30
N ASP A 469 -19.98 21.02 -32.56
CA ASP A 469 -19.82 19.70 -33.20
C ASP A 469 -18.34 19.29 -33.23
N GLN A 470 -17.45 20.18 -33.69
CA GLN A 470 -16.02 19.91 -33.73
C GLN A 470 -15.43 19.66 -32.35
N LEU A 471 -15.81 20.48 -31.37
CA LEU A 471 -15.36 20.36 -29.99
C LEU A 471 -15.85 19.03 -29.35
N SER A 472 -17.11 18.64 -29.61
CA SER A 472 -17.68 17.39 -29.12
C SER A 472 -16.95 16.18 -29.70
N VAL A 473 -16.61 16.22 -30.99
CA VAL A 473 -15.80 15.17 -31.63
C VAL A 473 -14.40 15.09 -31.05
N ALA A 474 -13.75 16.24 -30.80
CA ALA A 474 -12.42 16.28 -30.19
C ALA A 474 -12.43 15.73 -28.77
N LEU A 475 -13.39 16.12 -27.94
CA LEU A 475 -13.60 15.58 -26.59
C LEU A 475 -13.90 14.07 -26.59
N PHE A 476 -14.73 13.63 -27.51
CA PHE A 476 -15.03 12.20 -27.65
C PHE A 476 -13.77 11.37 -27.97
N ARG A 477 -12.90 11.86 -28.86
CA ARG A 477 -11.62 11.21 -29.18
C ARG A 477 -10.70 11.13 -27.98
N SER A 478 -10.59 12.20 -27.20
CA SER A 478 -9.77 12.25 -25.99
C SER A 478 -10.26 11.29 -24.90
N CYS A 479 -11.59 11.14 -24.75
CA CYS A 479 -12.18 10.27 -23.72
C CYS A 479 -12.24 8.77 -24.12
N THR A 480 -12.08 8.42 -25.39
CA THR A 480 -12.16 7.01 -25.86
C THR A 480 -10.88 6.21 -25.67
N GLY A 481 -9.87 6.75 -24.99
CA GLY A 481 -8.62 6.01 -24.65
C GLY A 481 -7.63 5.85 -25.81
N LEU A 482 -7.81 6.58 -26.91
CA LEU A 482 -6.87 6.64 -28.03
C LEU A 482 -5.71 7.61 -27.77
N GLN A 483 -5.81 8.44 -26.72
CA GLN A 483 -4.76 9.34 -26.27
C GLN A 483 -3.95 8.77 -25.09
N ASP A 484 -2.76 9.33 -24.90
CA ASP A 484 -1.89 9.01 -23.77
C ASP A 484 -2.58 9.37 -22.44
N LEU A 485 -2.80 8.37 -21.59
CA LEU A 485 -3.44 8.50 -20.26
C LEU A 485 -2.69 9.44 -19.32
N SER A 486 -1.48 9.88 -19.67
CA SER A 486 -0.71 10.84 -18.88
C SER A 486 -1.14 12.30 -19.09
N ARG A 487 -1.86 12.63 -20.17
CA ARG A 487 -2.25 14.00 -20.55
C ARG A 487 -3.59 14.44 -19.94
N PRO A 488 -3.89 15.76 -19.92
CA PRO A 488 -5.24 16.27 -19.61
C PRO A 488 -6.32 15.68 -20.55
N ILE A 489 -7.60 15.72 -20.12
CA ILE A 489 -8.75 15.26 -20.93
C ILE A 489 -8.76 15.93 -22.30
N GLY A 490 -8.37 17.20 -22.38
CA GLY A 490 -8.22 17.94 -23.63
C GLY A 490 -7.70 19.34 -23.36
N THR A 491 -7.07 19.93 -24.39
CA THR A 491 -6.55 21.29 -24.34
C THR A 491 -7.00 22.06 -25.56
N PHE A 492 -7.86 23.04 -25.38
CA PHE A 492 -8.51 23.78 -26.46
C PHE A 492 -8.23 25.27 -26.39
N LEU A 493 -8.02 25.90 -27.53
CA LEU A 493 -7.90 27.34 -27.66
C LEU A 493 -9.13 27.93 -28.36
N PHE A 494 -9.84 28.82 -27.67
CA PHE A 494 -10.97 29.58 -28.23
C PHE A 494 -10.47 30.96 -28.65
N ALA A 495 -10.32 31.17 -29.95
CA ALA A 495 -9.86 32.42 -30.51
C ALA A 495 -11.02 33.22 -31.13
N GLY A 496 -11.09 34.53 -30.88
CA GLY A 496 -12.12 35.38 -31.45
C GLY A 496 -12.37 36.69 -30.69
N PRO A 497 -13.20 37.60 -31.19
CA PRO A 497 -13.46 38.86 -30.56
C PRO A 497 -14.03 38.72 -29.14
N THR A 498 -13.94 39.79 -28.34
CA THR A 498 -14.61 39.86 -27.03
C THR A 498 -16.13 39.83 -27.18
N GLY A 499 -16.81 39.14 -26.27
CA GLY A 499 -18.28 39.10 -26.21
C GLY A 499 -18.96 38.03 -27.08
N VAL A 500 -18.22 37.19 -27.80
CA VAL A 500 -18.79 36.11 -28.65
C VAL A 500 -19.24 34.87 -27.88
N GLY A 501 -19.01 34.80 -26.56
CA GLY A 501 -19.48 33.69 -25.75
C GLY A 501 -18.43 32.63 -25.36
N LYS A 502 -17.11 32.88 -25.54
CA LYS A 502 -16.02 31.95 -25.20
C LYS A 502 -16.09 31.44 -23.76
N THR A 503 -16.23 32.37 -22.81
CA THR A 503 -16.35 32.05 -21.37
C THR A 503 -17.67 31.35 -21.04
N ALA A 504 -18.76 31.69 -21.73
CA ALA A 504 -20.06 31.04 -21.56
C ALA A 504 -20.02 29.56 -22.03
N LEU A 505 -19.31 29.28 -23.14
CA LEU A 505 -19.12 27.93 -23.64
C LEU A 505 -18.30 27.08 -22.65
N ALA A 506 -17.24 27.65 -22.06
CA ALA A 506 -16.45 26.96 -21.03
C ALA A 506 -17.29 26.62 -19.78
N GLY A 507 -18.15 27.56 -19.35
CA GLY A 507 -19.08 27.35 -18.23
C GLY A 507 -20.13 26.28 -18.52
N ALA A 508 -20.69 26.25 -19.73
CA ALA A 508 -21.66 25.24 -20.14
C ALA A 508 -21.01 23.84 -20.23
N LEU A 509 -19.73 23.75 -20.66
CA LEU A 509 -18.95 22.52 -20.66
C LEU A 509 -18.71 22.01 -19.24
N ALA A 510 -18.34 22.89 -18.30
CA ALA A 510 -18.11 22.49 -16.92
C ALA A 510 -19.40 21.92 -16.28
N GLU A 511 -20.51 22.61 -16.47
CA GLU A 511 -21.81 22.18 -15.95
C GLU A 511 -22.28 20.84 -16.56
N HIS A 512 -22.01 20.60 -17.84
CA HIS A 512 -22.44 19.35 -18.49
C HIS A 512 -21.53 18.17 -18.22
N LEU A 513 -20.19 18.37 -18.22
CA LEU A 513 -19.23 17.30 -18.03
C LEU A 513 -19.12 16.84 -16.56
N PHE A 514 -19.21 17.79 -15.63
CA PHE A 514 -18.96 17.54 -14.21
C PHE A 514 -20.17 17.76 -13.30
N ASP A 515 -21.36 18.07 -13.85
CA ASP A 515 -22.64 18.30 -13.14
C ASP A 515 -22.57 19.41 -12.06
N ASP A 516 -21.53 20.22 -12.05
CA ASP A 516 -21.33 21.29 -11.06
C ASP A 516 -20.76 22.54 -11.72
N LYS A 517 -21.42 23.67 -11.50
CA LYS A 517 -20.95 24.98 -11.99
C LYS A 517 -19.65 25.42 -11.32
N ASP A 518 -19.43 24.98 -10.09
CA ASP A 518 -18.23 25.28 -9.33
C ASP A 518 -17.02 24.49 -9.80
N SER A 519 -17.17 23.53 -10.72
CA SER A 519 -16.08 22.81 -11.38
C SER A 519 -15.34 23.66 -12.42
N LEU A 520 -15.73 24.93 -12.63
CA LEU A 520 -15.02 25.89 -13.46
C LEU A 520 -13.99 26.68 -12.65
N ILE A 521 -12.71 26.41 -12.88
CA ILE A 521 -11.60 27.20 -12.34
C ILE A 521 -11.25 28.30 -13.36
N ARG A 522 -11.71 29.51 -13.13
CA ARG A 522 -11.38 30.66 -13.99
C ARG A 522 -10.14 31.38 -13.45
N ILE A 523 -9.20 31.67 -14.34
CA ILE A 523 -8.00 32.47 -14.08
C ILE A 523 -7.82 33.46 -15.19
N ASP A 524 -7.76 34.76 -14.82
CA ASP A 524 -7.53 35.88 -15.74
C ASP A 524 -6.03 36.06 -15.93
N MET A 525 -5.54 35.86 -17.15
CA MET A 525 -4.10 35.93 -17.45
C MET A 525 -3.57 37.38 -17.45
N SER A 526 -4.43 38.38 -17.44
CA SER A 526 -4.02 39.79 -17.25
C SER A 526 -3.40 40.04 -15.86
N GLU A 527 -3.69 39.20 -14.87
CA GLU A 527 -3.04 39.26 -13.56
C GLU A 527 -1.61 38.69 -13.56
N PHE A 528 -1.22 37.98 -14.64
CA PHE A 528 0.06 37.24 -14.77
C PHE A 528 0.97 37.77 -15.87
N MET A 529 0.94 39.09 -16.11
CA MET A 529 1.79 39.75 -17.09
C MET A 529 3.24 39.84 -16.65
N GLU A 530 3.50 39.89 -15.35
CA GLU A 530 4.83 40.07 -14.79
C GLU A 530 5.43 38.74 -14.30
N LYS A 531 6.75 38.60 -14.43
CA LYS A 531 7.48 37.37 -14.06
C LYS A 531 7.22 36.92 -12.64
N HIS A 532 7.14 37.84 -11.67
CA HIS A 532 6.85 37.50 -10.28
C HIS A 532 5.39 37.12 -10.03
N ALA A 533 4.46 37.50 -10.88
CA ALA A 533 3.09 37.05 -10.77
C ALA A 533 2.95 35.56 -11.13
N VAL A 534 3.83 35.01 -11.99
CA VAL A 534 3.86 33.60 -12.37
C VAL A 534 4.08 32.69 -11.15
N SER A 535 4.88 33.14 -10.17
CA SER A 535 5.08 32.39 -8.93
C SER A 535 3.81 32.20 -8.10
N LYS A 536 2.78 33.01 -8.28
CA LYS A 536 1.47 32.80 -7.64
C LYS A 536 0.73 31.56 -8.18
N LEU A 537 1.00 31.16 -9.44
CA LEU A 537 0.38 29.97 -10.03
C LEU A 537 0.96 28.67 -9.47
N ILE A 538 2.30 28.61 -9.27
CA ILE A 538 3.03 27.40 -8.88
C ILE A 538 3.60 27.46 -7.46
N GLY A 539 3.49 28.62 -6.79
CA GLY A 539 4.07 28.88 -5.46
C GLY A 539 5.40 29.64 -5.53
N ALA A 540 5.71 30.40 -4.48
CA ALA A 540 6.94 31.16 -4.38
C ALA A 540 8.15 30.25 -4.13
N PRO A 541 9.36 30.57 -4.65
CA PRO A 541 10.57 29.83 -4.33
C PRO A 541 10.92 29.92 -2.83
N PRO A 542 11.69 28.95 -2.30
CA PRO A 542 12.15 28.99 -0.91
C PRO A 542 12.83 30.31 -0.58
N GLY A 543 12.40 30.94 0.53
CA GLY A 543 12.97 32.19 1.02
C GLY A 543 12.21 33.47 0.60
N TYR A 544 11.14 33.34 -0.19
CA TYR A 544 10.26 34.47 -0.52
C TYR A 544 8.95 34.43 0.30
N VAL A 545 8.37 35.60 0.53
CA VAL A 545 7.07 35.71 1.23
C VAL A 545 6.00 34.96 0.42
N GLY A 546 5.23 34.08 1.10
CA GLY A 546 4.23 33.22 0.44
C GLY A 546 4.72 31.82 0.03
N PHE A 547 5.92 31.39 0.43
CA PHE A 547 6.43 30.04 0.16
C PHE A 547 5.57 28.92 0.79
N GLU A 548 4.97 29.17 1.96
CA GLU A 548 4.08 28.22 2.63
C GLU A 548 2.68 28.14 1.99
N GLU A 549 2.30 29.17 1.23
CA GLU A 549 1.09 29.16 0.43
C GLU A 549 1.41 28.44 -0.90
N GLY A 550 0.91 27.23 -1.08
CA GLY A 550 1.05 26.47 -2.33
C GLY A 550 0.56 27.29 -3.54
N GLY A 551 0.98 26.91 -4.76
CA GLY A 551 0.54 27.62 -5.97
C GLY A 551 -0.99 27.57 -6.14
N MET A 552 -1.59 28.73 -6.41
CA MET A 552 -3.05 28.89 -6.50
C MET A 552 -3.71 27.90 -7.50
N LEU A 553 -3.08 27.65 -8.65
CA LEU A 553 -3.55 26.70 -9.65
C LEU A 553 -3.46 25.26 -9.11
N CYS A 554 -2.30 24.90 -8.55
CA CYS A 554 -2.06 23.54 -8.00
C CYS A 554 -3.03 23.23 -6.85
N GLU A 555 -3.29 24.18 -5.96
CA GLU A 555 -4.22 23.98 -4.84
C GLU A 555 -5.66 23.82 -5.29
N ARG A 556 -6.13 24.65 -6.25
CA ARG A 556 -7.50 24.56 -6.76
C ARG A 556 -7.74 23.23 -7.47
N VAL A 557 -6.78 22.78 -8.31
CA VAL A 557 -6.87 21.50 -9.02
C VAL A 557 -6.76 20.33 -8.06
N ARG A 558 -5.93 20.42 -7.01
CA ARG A 558 -5.82 19.36 -5.99
C ARG A 558 -7.13 19.19 -5.21
N LYS A 559 -7.81 20.31 -4.91
CA LYS A 559 -9.13 20.28 -4.25
C LYS A 559 -10.23 19.75 -5.17
N ARG A 560 -10.14 20.02 -6.49
CA ARG A 560 -11.11 19.59 -7.50
C ARG A 560 -10.39 19.06 -8.74
N PRO A 561 -9.98 17.79 -8.76
CA PRO A 561 -9.24 17.20 -9.88
C PRO A 561 -10.04 17.13 -11.19
N TYR A 562 -11.36 16.98 -11.06
CA TYR A 562 -12.31 16.97 -12.18
C TYR A 562 -12.88 18.37 -12.39
N CYS A 563 -12.22 19.15 -13.25
CA CYS A 563 -12.58 20.55 -13.46
C CYS A 563 -12.30 21.00 -14.90
N VAL A 564 -12.95 22.09 -15.26
CA VAL A 564 -12.58 22.89 -16.45
C VAL A 564 -11.71 24.03 -15.96
N ILE A 565 -10.49 24.12 -16.47
CA ILE A 565 -9.58 25.23 -16.20
C ILE A 565 -9.67 26.20 -17.37
N LEU A 566 -10.25 27.37 -17.11
CA LEU A 566 -10.38 28.46 -18.07
C LEU A 566 -9.28 29.48 -17.83
N LEU A 567 -8.33 29.58 -18.76
CA LEU A 567 -7.28 30.59 -18.78
C LEU A 567 -7.72 31.70 -19.75
N ASP A 568 -8.24 32.80 -19.19
CA ASP A 568 -8.82 33.88 -19.96
C ASP A 568 -7.74 34.86 -20.43
N GLU A 569 -7.78 35.29 -21.70
CA GLU A 569 -6.86 36.25 -22.34
C GLU A 569 -5.38 35.80 -22.28
N ILE A 570 -5.09 34.55 -22.72
CA ILE A 570 -3.75 33.93 -22.64
C ILE A 570 -2.66 34.78 -23.33
N GLU A 571 -2.98 35.58 -24.32
CA GLU A 571 -2.05 36.49 -25.00
C GLU A 571 -1.46 37.56 -24.10
N LYS A 572 -2.05 37.82 -22.95
CA LYS A 572 -1.54 38.79 -21.97
C LYS A 572 -0.57 38.19 -20.97
N ALA A 573 -0.52 36.86 -20.90
CA ALA A 573 0.31 36.16 -19.94
C ALA A 573 1.80 36.35 -20.25
N HIS A 574 2.63 36.32 -19.17
CA HIS A 574 4.08 36.25 -19.32
C HIS A 574 4.48 34.94 -20.05
N PRO A 575 5.53 34.94 -20.91
CA PRO A 575 5.97 33.72 -21.63
C PRO A 575 6.22 32.51 -20.74
N ASP A 576 6.67 32.69 -19.49
CA ASP A 576 6.88 31.59 -18.54
C ASP A 576 5.58 30.85 -18.20
N VAL A 577 4.41 31.48 -18.30
CA VAL A 577 3.12 30.80 -18.16
C VAL A 577 2.92 29.76 -19.27
N CYS A 578 3.27 30.10 -20.51
CA CYS A 578 3.20 29.17 -21.63
C CYS A 578 4.10 27.95 -21.41
N ASN A 579 5.28 28.13 -20.79
CA ASN A 579 6.20 27.03 -20.45
C ASN A 579 5.59 26.10 -19.38
N ILE A 580 4.89 26.65 -18.38
CA ILE A 580 4.17 25.87 -17.38
C ILE A 580 3.03 25.08 -18.02
N LEU A 581 2.29 25.70 -18.93
CA LEU A 581 1.21 25.04 -19.64
C LEU A 581 1.71 23.93 -20.55
N LEU A 582 2.87 24.09 -21.21
CA LEU A 582 3.52 23.03 -21.97
C LEU A 582 3.79 21.81 -21.09
N GLN A 583 4.34 21.99 -19.89
CA GLN A 583 4.56 20.91 -18.95
C GLN A 583 3.26 20.19 -18.58
N ILE A 584 2.19 20.94 -18.30
CA ILE A 584 0.88 20.36 -18.00
C ILE A 584 0.33 19.57 -19.20
N MET A 585 0.45 20.09 -20.42
CA MET A 585 -0.03 19.44 -21.65
C MET A 585 0.77 18.17 -22.02
N GLU A 586 2.06 18.09 -21.63
CA GLU A 586 2.92 16.94 -21.91
C GLU A 586 2.84 15.88 -20.83
N ASP A 587 3.10 16.27 -19.58
CA ASP A 587 3.22 15.36 -18.45
C ASP A 587 1.90 15.13 -17.72
N GLY A 588 0.87 15.93 -18.01
CA GLY A 588 -0.41 15.94 -17.27
C GLY A 588 -0.24 16.20 -15.78
N ALA A 589 0.86 16.83 -15.39
CA ALA A 589 1.17 17.10 -14.00
C ALA A 589 2.08 18.32 -13.86
N LEU A 590 1.96 19.00 -12.73
CA LEU A 590 2.78 20.16 -12.38
C LEU A 590 3.32 19.97 -10.96
N THR A 591 4.62 20.26 -10.79
CA THR A 591 5.25 20.24 -9.46
C THR A 591 5.27 21.65 -8.90
N ASP A 592 4.66 21.86 -7.74
CA ASP A 592 4.66 23.14 -7.06
C ASP A 592 6.03 23.46 -6.42
N SER A 593 6.19 24.70 -5.94
CA SER A 593 7.44 25.15 -5.29
C SER A 593 7.79 24.37 -4.02
N SER A 594 6.83 23.70 -3.39
CA SER A 594 7.02 22.82 -2.22
C SER A 594 7.50 21.42 -2.62
N GLY A 595 7.61 21.12 -3.91
CA GLY A 595 7.98 19.82 -4.45
C GLY A 595 6.83 18.83 -4.54
N ARG A 596 5.58 19.24 -4.32
CA ARG A 596 4.39 18.40 -4.43
C ARG A 596 3.92 18.37 -5.87
N LYS A 597 3.71 17.16 -6.39
CA LYS A 597 3.20 16.92 -7.74
C LYS A 597 1.66 16.97 -7.74
N THR A 598 1.07 17.80 -8.61
CA THR A 598 -0.38 17.91 -8.81
C THR A 598 -0.73 17.35 -10.18
N SER A 599 -1.71 16.43 -10.25
CA SER A 599 -2.16 15.81 -11.49
C SER A 599 -3.25 16.66 -12.17
N PHE A 600 -3.12 16.84 -13.48
CA PHE A 600 -4.09 17.53 -14.35
C PHE A 600 -4.77 16.56 -15.33
N ARG A 601 -4.58 15.25 -15.19
CA ARG A 601 -5.09 14.22 -16.11
C ARG A 601 -6.61 14.22 -16.26
N HIS A 602 -7.32 14.68 -15.23
CA HIS A 602 -8.78 14.73 -15.21
C HIS A 602 -9.32 16.14 -15.44
N ALA A 603 -8.45 17.10 -15.75
CA ALA A 603 -8.83 18.47 -16.04
C ALA A 603 -8.98 18.68 -17.55
N LEU A 604 -9.93 19.54 -17.92
CA LEU A 604 -10.09 20.07 -19.27
C LEU A 604 -9.52 21.48 -19.31
N LEU A 605 -8.48 21.72 -20.13
CA LEU A 605 -7.89 23.04 -20.28
C LEU A 605 -8.56 23.79 -21.43
N ILE A 606 -9.05 24.98 -21.14
CA ILE A 606 -9.62 25.91 -22.13
C ILE A 606 -8.86 27.23 -22.01
N LEU A 607 -8.26 27.63 -23.12
CA LEU A 607 -7.57 28.90 -23.27
C LEU A 607 -8.44 29.83 -24.10
N THR A 608 -8.60 31.09 -23.71
CA THR A 608 -9.25 32.07 -24.58
C THR A 608 -8.27 33.10 -25.08
N SER A 609 -8.44 33.53 -26.30
CA SER A 609 -7.64 34.58 -26.90
C SER A 609 -8.49 35.52 -27.72
N ASN A 610 -8.11 36.80 -27.69
CA ASN A 610 -8.73 37.86 -28.54
C ASN A 610 -7.91 38.11 -29.81
N ILE A 611 -6.79 37.42 -30.00
CA ILE A 611 -5.94 37.53 -31.20
C ILE A 611 -6.74 37.06 -32.42
N GLY A 612 -6.63 37.80 -33.50
CA GLY A 612 -7.38 37.57 -34.73
C GLY A 612 -8.76 38.24 -34.77
N GLY A 613 -9.30 38.70 -33.61
CA GLY A 613 -10.58 39.40 -33.58
C GLY A 613 -10.60 40.74 -34.29
N GLU A 614 -9.48 41.46 -34.31
CA GLU A 614 -9.33 42.72 -35.04
C GLU A 614 -9.21 42.49 -36.56
N THR A 615 -8.52 41.45 -36.98
CA THR A 615 -8.40 41.10 -38.39
C THR A 615 -9.72 40.62 -38.99
N ILE A 616 -10.59 40.01 -38.18
CA ILE A 616 -11.95 39.65 -38.62
C ILE A 616 -12.84 40.87 -38.72
N ARG A 617 -12.65 41.90 -37.86
CA ARG A 617 -13.40 43.18 -37.92
C ARG A 617 -12.91 44.11 -39.03
N THR A 618 -11.65 44.12 -39.38
CA THR A 618 -11.03 44.99 -40.40
C THR A 618 -11.04 44.38 -41.81
N GLY A 619 -11.76 43.30 -42.03
CA GLY A 619 -12.03 42.72 -43.36
C GLY A 619 -12.86 43.59 -44.30
N GLU A 620 -12.92 44.89 -44.06
CA GLU A 620 -13.36 45.89 -45.02
C GLU A 620 -12.22 46.17 -46.05
N HIS A 621 -12.08 45.28 -47.02
CA HIS A 621 -11.50 45.69 -48.25
C HIS A 621 -12.50 46.60 -49.01
N LEU A 622 -12.15 47.87 -49.10
CA LEU A 622 -12.71 48.79 -50.07
C LEU A 622 -12.51 48.23 -51.47
N GLY A 623 -13.50 47.52 -52.00
CA GLY A 623 -13.47 46.97 -53.34
C GLY A 623 -14.74 46.17 -53.61
N PHE A 624 -15.59 46.70 -54.50
CA PHE A 624 -16.81 46.04 -55.00
C PHE A 624 -16.49 44.72 -55.68
N THR A 625 -16.65 43.60 -55.00
CA THR A 625 -16.99 42.31 -55.61
C THR A 625 -17.72 41.47 -54.58
N ALA A 626 -18.99 41.23 -54.87
CA ALA A 626 -19.83 40.29 -54.17
C ALA A 626 -19.34 38.86 -54.46
N GLU A 627 -18.73 38.20 -53.46
CA GLU A 627 -18.83 36.76 -53.32
C GLU A 627 -18.73 36.44 -51.81
N ARG A 628 -19.90 36.25 -51.24
CA ARG A 628 -20.09 35.68 -49.93
C ARG A 628 -19.91 34.16 -50.07
N ASP A 629 -18.71 33.66 -49.74
CA ASP A 629 -18.55 32.31 -49.19
C ASP A 629 -17.08 32.14 -48.77
N GLY A 630 -16.88 31.93 -47.44
CA GLY A 630 -15.58 31.58 -46.88
C GLY A 630 -14.73 32.78 -46.44
N ALA A 631 -15.09 33.42 -45.30
CA ALA A 631 -14.12 34.20 -44.55
C ALA A 631 -12.92 33.33 -44.24
N SER A 632 -11.80 33.62 -44.95
CA SER A 632 -10.55 32.86 -44.81
C SER A 632 -10.10 32.94 -43.33
N LEU A 633 -10.09 31.82 -42.62
CA LEU A 633 -9.54 31.68 -41.26
C LEU A 633 -7.99 31.82 -41.23
N GLN A 634 -7.36 31.90 -42.41
CA GLN A 634 -5.91 32.03 -42.55
C GLN A 634 -5.29 33.22 -41.82
N PRO A 635 -5.85 34.46 -41.89
CA PRO A 635 -5.25 35.60 -41.23
C PRO A 635 -5.27 35.48 -39.68
N ALA A 636 -6.30 34.85 -39.10
CA ALA A 636 -6.39 34.62 -37.68
C ALA A 636 -5.40 33.54 -37.22
N GLN A 637 -5.24 32.48 -38.02
CA GLN A 637 -4.24 31.43 -37.77
C GLN A 637 -2.80 31.96 -37.88
N ASP A 638 -2.53 32.86 -38.83
CA ASP A 638 -1.21 33.50 -39.00
C ASP A 638 -0.91 34.46 -37.84
N ALA A 639 -1.90 35.15 -37.33
CA ALA A 639 -1.77 35.99 -36.13
C ALA A 639 -1.44 35.14 -34.88
N LEU A 640 -2.11 34.02 -34.68
CA LEU A 640 -1.82 33.07 -33.62
C LEU A 640 -0.40 32.48 -33.71
N LYS A 641 0.04 32.10 -34.92
CA LYS A 641 1.41 31.58 -35.19
C LYS A 641 2.51 32.61 -34.94
N ARG A 642 2.21 33.89 -35.04
CA ARG A 642 3.15 34.99 -34.71
C ARG A 642 3.28 35.24 -33.24
N HIS A 643 2.22 34.93 -32.45
CA HIS A 643 2.19 35.23 -31.03
C HIS A 643 2.61 34.03 -30.19
N PHE A 644 2.18 32.81 -30.53
CA PHE A 644 2.50 31.58 -29.83
C PHE A 644 3.55 30.74 -30.55
N SER A 645 4.40 30.06 -29.79
CA SER A 645 5.39 29.16 -30.37
C SER A 645 4.73 28.01 -31.14
N PRO A 646 5.35 27.50 -32.24
CA PRO A 646 4.83 26.32 -32.93
C PRO A 646 4.66 25.11 -32.05
N GLU A 647 5.54 24.97 -31.05
CA GLU A 647 5.47 23.90 -30.05
C GLU A 647 4.20 23.99 -29.21
N PHE A 648 3.86 25.18 -28.71
CA PHE A 648 2.64 25.42 -27.95
C PHE A 648 1.38 25.12 -28.76
N LEU A 649 1.32 25.61 -30.00
CA LEU A 649 0.17 25.37 -30.87
C LEU A 649 0.04 23.90 -31.28
N GLY A 650 1.16 23.19 -31.44
CA GLY A 650 1.18 21.76 -31.76
C GLY A 650 0.74 20.83 -30.63
N ARG A 651 0.65 21.34 -29.39
CA ARG A 651 0.18 20.58 -28.22
C ARG A 651 -1.31 20.76 -27.93
N LEU A 652 -1.97 21.70 -28.61
CA LEU A 652 -3.41 21.90 -28.50
C LEU A 652 -4.16 20.82 -29.28
N ASP A 653 -5.22 20.28 -28.66
CA ASP A 653 -6.08 19.28 -29.30
C ASP A 653 -7.07 19.92 -30.29
N GLY A 654 -7.30 21.22 -30.17
CA GLY A 654 -8.11 22.02 -31.11
C GLY A 654 -7.99 23.52 -30.93
N VAL A 655 -8.14 24.23 -32.03
CA VAL A 655 -8.22 25.70 -32.07
C VAL A 655 -9.56 26.07 -32.73
N PHE A 656 -10.42 26.79 -32.02
CA PHE A 656 -11.79 27.10 -32.42
C PHE A 656 -12.05 28.60 -32.46
#